data_c362610ad7f29f8ef255b61a0a5d17b3
#
_entry.id   c362610ad7f29f8ef255b61a0a5d17b3
#
_cell.length_a   1.000
_cell.length_b   1.000
_cell.length_c   1.000
_cell.angle_alpha   90.00
_cell.angle_beta   90.00
_cell.angle_gamma   90.00
#
_symmetry.space_group_name_H-M   'P 1'
#
loop_
_entity.id
_entity.type
_entity.pdbx_description
1 polymer ?
#
loop_
_entity_poly.entity_id
_entity_poly.type
_entity_poly.pdbx_seq_one_letter_code
_entity_poly.pdbx_strand_id
1 'polypeptide(L)'
;MTDSIHSSITPVNIEEELKSSYLDYAMSVIVGRALPDVRDGLKPVHRRVLFSMDQSGITAGKKYVKSARVVGDVIGKYHPHGDSAVYDTIVRMAQPFSLRYMLVDGQGNFGSIDGDAPAAMRYTEVRMQKITQALLTDLDKETVNFSPNYDGELMIPDVLPTRIPALLANGSSGIAVGMATNIPPHNLNEVLDGCLAYIDNENITIDELMQYIPGPDFPTAALINGRKGIEEAYRTGRGKVYVRARASVETTDKGKEQIIVTELPYQVNKAKLVEKIAELIKDKKIEGISNIIDLSNKEGIRIEIDIKRDAVGEVVLNHLYALTQMQVTFGINMVALDHGQPRLFNLKQIIEAFVMHRREVVIRRSLFELRKARERTHILEGLAVATSNIDEIIDIIRQSKERKEAAEKLISRPWKLNNEILGLLDAAARPAELAAEFGIKGSDYYLSPEQVAAILELRLHRLTGLATEEVINEYKELLVKIAELLHIINSPERLMEVIREELEQVRAQFADERRTEITAASGDIDLEDLIAQEDVVVTLSHEGYVKYQPLTDYEAQRRGGKGKSATKMKDEDFIEKLLVANTHDTILCFSSRGRLYWLKVYQLPQASRGARGRPIVNILPLQENERITAILPISAYEEDKFVIMATAGGIVKKIALTEFSRPRSSGIIALNLRDEDELIGVDITDGSNEIMLFSSQGRVVRFAESAVRAMGRLATGVRGIKLALTNDIADDESAVEIEEVSDDNAEETLDLNIDKVVSLVVPKNDGAILTATQNGYGKRTQLSEYPTKSRNTKGVISIKVSERNGKVVAATQVEETDQIMLITDAGTLVRTRVSEVSIVGRNTQGVRLIRTAEDEHVVSLERVCDVDDEDEGTEDVASEE
;
A
#
# COMPACT_ATOMS: atom_id res chain seq x y z
N MET A 1 5.79 79.48 -10.44
CA MET A 1 6.06 78.57 -9.31
C MET A 1 5.65 77.26 -9.75
N THR A 2 6.61 76.44 -10.19
CA THR A 2 6.43 75.05 -10.57
C THR A 2 6.98 74.26 -9.43
N ASP A 3 6.07 73.78 -8.54
CA ASP A 3 6.42 72.81 -7.52
C ASP A 3 6.74 71.51 -8.20
N SER A 4 8.01 71.20 -8.22
CA SER A 4 8.52 69.90 -8.61
C SER A 4 8.17 68.83 -7.54
N ILE A 5 7.22 67.99 -7.85
CA ILE A 5 6.95 66.79 -7.09
C ILE A 5 8.17 65.91 -7.24
N HIS A 6 9.11 65.96 -6.30
CA HIS A 6 10.17 64.97 -6.16
C HIS A 6 9.53 63.72 -5.64
N SER A 7 9.13 62.81 -6.54
CA SER A 7 8.91 61.41 -6.18
C SER A 7 10.27 60.86 -5.76
N SER A 8 10.45 60.59 -4.48
CA SER A 8 11.62 59.90 -3.99
C SER A 8 11.58 58.43 -4.48
N ILE A 9 12.34 58.16 -5.51
CA ILE A 9 12.55 56.79 -5.98
C ILE A 9 13.50 56.12 -5.00
N THR A 10 12.97 55.24 -4.18
CA THR A 10 13.77 54.43 -3.28
C THR A 10 14.24 53.18 -4.06
N PRO A 11 15.54 52.93 -4.19
CA PRO A 11 16.02 51.71 -4.85
C PRO A 11 15.68 50.48 -3.98
N VAL A 12 14.94 49.55 -4.54
CA VAL A 12 14.58 48.29 -3.88
C VAL A 12 15.39 47.19 -4.53
N ASN A 13 16.06 46.37 -3.69
CA ASN A 13 16.76 45.19 -4.15
C ASN A 13 15.72 44.13 -4.54
N ILE A 14 15.71 43.73 -5.80
CA ILE A 14 14.74 42.78 -6.33
C ILE A 14 14.82 41.40 -5.62
N GLU A 15 16.03 40.98 -5.18
CA GLU A 15 16.19 39.72 -4.46
C GLU A 15 15.56 39.79 -3.07
N GLU A 16 15.69 40.90 -2.36
CA GLU A 16 15.08 41.09 -1.04
C GLU A 16 13.56 41.19 -1.14
N GLU A 17 13.07 41.93 -2.12
CA GLU A 17 11.63 42.08 -2.38
C GLU A 17 11.00 40.72 -2.78
N LEU A 18 11.65 39.96 -3.66
CA LEU A 18 11.20 38.62 -4.03
C LEU A 18 11.18 37.67 -2.85
N LYS A 19 12.22 37.72 -1.99
CA LYS A 19 12.27 36.88 -0.78
C LYS A 19 11.16 37.23 0.19
N SER A 20 10.94 38.51 0.45
CA SER A 20 9.89 39.01 1.34
C SER A 20 8.50 38.65 0.81
N SER A 21 8.22 38.99 -0.44
CA SER A 21 6.92 38.71 -1.07
C SER A 21 6.61 37.22 -1.19
N TYR A 22 7.64 36.40 -1.49
CA TYR A 22 7.45 34.94 -1.54
C TYR A 22 7.23 34.35 -0.16
N LEU A 23 7.90 34.86 0.87
CA LEU A 23 7.70 34.43 2.25
C LEU A 23 6.28 34.77 2.73
N ASP A 24 5.83 36.01 2.46
CA ASP A 24 4.48 36.47 2.82
C ASP A 24 3.39 35.64 2.12
N TYR A 25 3.59 35.39 0.81
CA TYR A 25 2.72 34.49 0.06
C TYR A 25 2.72 33.08 0.63
N ALA A 26 3.91 32.50 0.91
CA ALA A 26 4.03 31.16 1.50
C ALA A 26 3.33 31.08 2.86
N MET A 27 3.55 32.05 3.74
CA MET A 27 2.89 32.12 5.05
C MET A 27 1.38 32.25 4.90
N SER A 28 0.90 33.06 3.99
CA SER A 28 -0.54 33.21 3.72
C SER A 28 -1.17 31.90 3.25
N VAL A 29 -0.48 31.15 2.38
CA VAL A 29 -0.98 29.86 1.88
C VAL A 29 -0.89 28.77 2.96
N ILE A 30 0.19 28.72 3.74
CA ILE A 30 0.41 27.72 4.78
C ILE A 30 -0.61 27.91 5.92
N VAL A 31 -0.62 29.08 6.53
CA VAL A 31 -1.41 29.37 7.73
C VAL A 31 -2.84 29.76 7.39
N GLY A 32 -3.04 30.55 6.33
CA GLY A 32 -4.33 31.14 5.98
C GLY A 32 -5.23 30.30 5.06
N ARG A 33 -4.74 29.17 4.51
CA ARG A 33 -5.51 28.44 3.48
C ARG A 33 -5.42 26.93 3.52
N ALA A 34 -4.21 26.34 3.45
CA ALA A 34 -4.04 24.95 3.06
C ALA A 34 -4.05 23.97 4.24
N LEU A 35 -3.50 24.36 5.39
CA LEU A 35 -3.34 23.48 6.54
C LEU A 35 -4.47 23.66 7.57
N PRO A 36 -4.92 22.57 8.19
CA PRO A 36 -5.85 22.59 9.31
C PRO A 36 -5.13 22.97 10.61
N ASP A 37 -5.84 23.55 11.57
CA ASP A 37 -5.36 23.67 12.95
C ASP A 37 -5.51 22.32 13.68
N VAL A 38 -4.50 21.93 14.44
CA VAL A 38 -4.50 20.61 15.13
C VAL A 38 -5.62 20.51 16.17
N ARG A 39 -6.04 21.64 16.75
CA ARG A 39 -7.03 21.72 17.85
C ARG A 39 -8.46 21.46 17.36
N ASP A 40 -8.89 22.09 16.27
CA ASP A 40 -10.25 21.98 15.75
C ASP A 40 -10.36 21.22 14.40
N GLY A 41 -9.22 20.86 13.78
CA GLY A 41 -9.17 20.11 12.54
C GLY A 41 -9.65 20.86 11.30
N LEU A 42 -9.90 22.16 11.39
CA LEU A 42 -10.52 22.94 10.34
C LEU A 42 -9.51 23.84 9.64
N LYS A 43 -9.69 23.99 8.34
CA LYS A 43 -9.04 25.07 7.59
C LYS A 43 -9.79 26.39 7.82
N PRO A 44 -9.16 27.54 7.62
CA PRO A 44 -9.80 28.85 7.82
C PRO A 44 -11.13 29.01 7.09
N VAL A 45 -11.26 28.54 5.86
CA VAL A 45 -12.52 28.63 5.09
C VAL A 45 -13.66 27.84 5.73
N HIS A 46 -13.38 26.59 6.20
CA HIS A 46 -14.39 25.77 6.88
C HIS A 46 -14.87 26.46 8.16
N ARG A 47 -13.94 26.95 8.98
CA ARG A 47 -14.24 27.63 10.25
C ARG A 47 -15.09 28.87 10.00
N ARG A 48 -14.76 29.69 9.00
CA ARG A 48 -15.50 30.89 8.64
C ARG A 48 -16.91 30.61 8.12
N VAL A 49 -17.07 29.55 7.33
CA VAL A 49 -18.41 29.12 6.86
C VAL A 49 -19.28 28.69 8.04
N LEU A 50 -18.77 27.83 8.92
CA LEU A 50 -19.53 27.36 10.08
C LEU A 50 -19.85 28.49 11.06
N PHE A 51 -18.90 29.40 11.30
CA PHE A 51 -19.10 30.58 12.13
C PHE A 51 -20.17 31.50 11.52
N SER A 52 -20.12 31.78 10.21
CA SER A 52 -21.14 32.58 9.52
C SER A 52 -22.53 31.96 9.61
N MET A 53 -22.65 30.65 9.48
CA MET A 53 -23.92 29.96 9.63
C MET A 53 -24.47 30.06 11.06
N ASP A 54 -23.61 29.97 12.07
CA ASP A 54 -23.96 30.11 13.47
C ASP A 54 -24.47 31.53 13.79
N GLN A 55 -23.72 32.55 13.41
CA GLN A 55 -24.09 33.94 13.60
C GLN A 55 -25.41 34.30 12.88
N SER A 56 -25.69 33.66 11.75
CA SER A 56 -26.94 33.81 10.99
C SER A 56 -28.08 32.93 11.53
N GLY A 57 -27.82 32.15 12.58
CA GLY A 57 -28.81 31.25 13.19
C GLY A 57 -29.27 30.10 12.30
N ILE A 58 -28.45 29.69 11.33
CA ILE A 58 -28.72 28.59 10.39
C ILE A 58 -28.26 27.27 11.04
N THR A 59 -28.88 26.90 12.12
CA THR A 59 -28.51 25.72 12.95
C THR A 59 -29.29 24.48 12.56
N ALA A 60 -28.86 23.32 13.07
CA ALA A 60 -29.57 22.06 12.88
C ALA A 60 -31.03 22.14 13.38
N GLY A 61 -31.94 21.50 12.65
CA GLY A 61 -33.37 21.51 13.00
C GLY A 61 -34.15 22.76 12.58
N LYS A 62 -33.46 23.82 12.12
CA LYS A 62 -34.12 24.99 11.54
C LYS A 62 -34.38 24.79 10.03
N LYS A 63 -35.08 25.77 9.42
CA LYS A 63 -35.36 25.73 7.98
C LYS A 63 -34.09 25.80 7.17
N TYR A 64 -34.07 25.13 6.05
CA TYR A 64 -33.00 25.27 5.05
C TYR A 64 -32.98 26.70 4.47
N VAL A 65 -31.77 27.14 4.13
CA VAL A 65 -31.51 28.43 3.55
C VAL A 65 -30.76 28.26 2.24
N LYS A 66 -31.03 29.08 1.23
CA LYS A 66 -30.29 29.02 -0.05
C LYS A 66 -28.78 29.14 0.17
N SER A 67 -28.04 28.25 -0.48
CA SER A 67 -26.57 28.23 -0.37
C SER A 67 -25.95 29.58 -0.77
N ALA A 68 -26.54 30.26 -1.75
CA ALA A 68 -26.09 31.58 -2.20
C ALA A 68 -26.13 32.66 -1.11
N ARG A 69 -27.06 32.56 -0.14
CA ARG A 69 -27.08 33.46 1.01
C ARG A 69 -25.92 33.23 1.94
N VAL A 70 -25.62 31.98 2.27
CA VAL A 70 -24.47 31.63 3.12
C VAL A 70 -23.16 32.06 2.46
N VAL A 71 -23.01 31.79 1.16
CA VAL A 71 -21.84 32.20 0.37
C VAL A 71 -21.67 33.72 0.41
N GLY A 72 -22.74 34.49 0.18
CA GLY A 72 -22.73 35.92 0.21
C GLY A 72 -22.34 36.50 1.59
N ASP A 73 -22.90 35.95 2.68
CA ASP A 73 -22.54 36.33 4.06
C ASP A 73 -21.07 36.03 4.40
N VAL A 74 -20.55 34.89 3.96
CA VAL A 74 -19.16 34.49 4.19
C VAL A 74 -18.18 35.41 3.46
N ILE A 75 -18.42 35.67 2.18
CA ILE A 75 -17.54 36.51 1.36
C ILE A 75 -17.57 37.93 1.86
N GLY A 76 -18.76 38.47 2.11
CA GLY A 76 -18.92 39.84 2.49
C GLY A 76 -18.40 40.17 3.89
N LYS A 77 -18.33 39.23 4.79
CA LYS A 77 -18.01 39.46 6.20
C LYS A 77 -16.70 38.85 6.69
N TYR A 78 -16.32 37.69 6.15
CA TYR A 78 -15.30 36.85 6.81
C TYR A 78 -14.20 36.35 5.88
N HIS A 79 -14.47 36.14 4.58
CA HIS A 79 -13.56 35.47 3.68
C HIS A 79 -13.55 36.06 2.27
N PRO A 80 -12.71 37.10 1.99
CA PRO A 80 -12.70 37.86 0.75
C PRO A 80 -12.05 37.08 -0.42
N HIS A 81 -12.62 35.97 -0.80
CA HIS A 81 -12.17 35.12 -1.90
C HIS A 81 -13.33 34.79 -2.83
N GLY A 82 -13.08 34.10 -3.94
CA GLY A 82 -14.09 33.76 -4.93
C GLY A 82 -15.27 32.94 -4.37
N ASP A 83 -16.47 33.23 -4.83
CA ASP A 83 -17.72 32.59 -4.44
C ASP A 83 -17.73 31.07 -4.72
N SER A 84 -17.16 30.67 -5.84
CA SER A 84 -17.02 29.25 -6.20
C SER A 84 -16.24 28.48 -5.16
N ALA A 85 -15.12 29.00 -4.64
CA ALA A 85 -14.30 28.33 -3.65
C ALA A 85 -15.05 28.12 -2.32
N VAL A 86 -15.83 29.11 -1.90
CA VAL A 86 -16.67 29.02 -0.71
C VAL A 86 -17.81 28.04 -0.92
N TYR A 87 -18.47 28.08 -2.09
CA TYR A 87 -19.54 27.15 -2.43
C TYR A 87 -19.04 25.71 -2.52
N ASP A 88 -17.91 25.47 -3.18
CA ASP A 88 -17.30 24.13 -3.27
C ASP A 88 -16.93 23.58 -1.89
N THR A 89 -16.53 24.47 -0.97
CA THR A 89 -16.28 24.05 0.43
C THR A 89 -17.56 23.62 1.12
N ILE A 90 -18.66 24.36 0.95
CA ILE A 90 -19.97 24.00 1.49
C ILE A 90 -20.46 22.67 0.88
N VAL A 91 -20.27 22.49 -0.42
CA VAL A 91 -20.63 21.28 -1.14
C VAL A 91 -19.90 20.06 -0.57
N ARG A 92 -18.57 20.15 -0.39
CA ARG A 92 -17.77 19.08 0.19
C ARG A 92 -18.20 18.72 1.61
N MET A 93 -18.56 19.72 2.42
CA MET A 93 -19.06 19.50 3.78
C MET A 93 -20.45 18.84 3.82
N ALA A 94 -21.19 18.85 2.72
CA ALA A 94 -22.49 18.22 2.58
C ALA A 94 -22.47 16.86 1.85
N GLN A 95 -21.31 16.43 1.29
CA GLN A 95 -21.18 15.19 0.53
C GLN A 95 -20.85 14.00 1.44
N PRO A 96 -21.69 12.92 1.45
CA PRO A 96 -21.47 11.76 2.31
C PRO A 96 -20.27 10.89 1.89
N PHE A 97 -19.78 11.05 0.64
CA PHE A 97 -18.61 10.37 0.11
C PHE A 97 -17.32 11.20 0.24
N SER A 98 -17.42 12.48 0.66
CA SER A 98 -16.27 13.37 0.85
C SER A 98 -15.85 13.47 2.30
N LEU A 99 -16.80 13.57 3.24
CA LEU A 99 -16.55 13.62 4.68
C LEU A 99 -17.11 12.39 5.39
N ARG A 100 -16.36 11.87 6.34
CA ARG A 100 -16.82 10.77 7.18
C ARG A 100 -17.98 11.19 8.08
N TYR A 101 -17.95 12.42 8.59
CA TYR A 101 -18.99 13.08 9.34
C TYR A 101 -19.31 14.43 8.67
N MET A 102 -20.44 14.49 7.98
CA MET A 102 -20.86 15.71 7.29
C MET A 102 -21.11 16.84 8.29
N LEU A 103 -20.65 18.03 7.95
CA LEU A 103 -20.82 19.24 8.76
C LEU A 103 -21.99 20.10 8.29
N VAL A 104 -22.43 19.94 7.04
CA VAL A 104 -23.54 20.64 6.43
C VAL A 104 -24.60 19.65 5.99
N ASP A 105 -25.84 19.94 6.30
CA ASP A 105 -27.03 19.23 5.81
C ASP A 105 -27.55 19.95 4.56
N GLY A 106 -27.43 19.29 3.41
CA GLY A 106 -27.77 19.85 2.12
C GLY A 106 -29.07 19.33 1.57
N GLN A 107 -29.87 20.19 0.93
CA GLN A 107 -31.05 19.83 0.18
C GLN A 107 -30.89 20.25 -1.29
N GLY A 108 -31.03 19.30 -2.21
CA GLY A 108 -30.83 19.48 -3.65
C GLY A 108 -29.70 18.61 -4.18
N ASN A 109 -29.18 18.93 -5.35
CA ASN A 109 -28.07 18.20 -5.97
C ASN A 109 -26.72 18.79 -5.55
N PHE A 110 -25.98 18.04 -4.73
CA PHE A 110 -24.61 18.35 -4.27
C PHE A 110 -23.54 17.52 -5.00
N GLY A 111 -23.84 17.01 -6.20
CA GLY A 111 -22.95 16.15 -6.96
C GLY A 111 -23.06 14.67 -6.57
N SER A 112 -22.27 13.84 -7.25
CA SER A 112 -22.26 12.39 -7.04
C SER A 112 -20.85 11.81 -7.04
N ILE A 113 -20.72 10.55 -6.68
CA ILE A 113 -19.45 9.81 -6.74
C ILE A 113 -18.99 9.60 -8.20
N ASP A 114 -19.88 9.78 -9.17
CA ASP A 114 -19.57 9.76 -10.60
C ASP A 114 -18.87 11.04 -11.08
N GLY A 115 -18.76 12.03 -10.19
CA GLY A 115 -18.13 13.31 -10.49
C GLY A 115 -19.07 14.32 -11.13
N ASP A 116 -20.37 14.10 -11.04
CA ASP A 116 -21.37 15.09 -11.44
C ASP A 116 -21.18 16.39 -10.65
N ALA A 117 -21.24 17.51 -11.32
CA ALA A 117 -21.16 18.81 -10.69
C ALA A 117 -22.38 19.08 -9.81
N PRO A 118 -22.21 19.79 -8.68
CA PRO A 118 -23.35 20.24 -7.90
C PRO A 118 -24.19 21.25 -8.69
N ALA A 119 -25.47 21.33 -8.39
CA ALA A 119 -26.32 22.39 -8.94
C ALA A 119 -25.80 23.76 -8.49
N ALA A 120 -26.07 24.81 -9.27
CA ALA A 120 -25.68 26.17 -8.90
C ALA A 120 -26.25 26.57 -7.54
N MET A 121 -25.50 27.36 -6.76
CA MET A 121 -25.80 27.72 -5.37
C MET A 121 -27.16 28.39 -5.15
N ARG A 122 -27.79 28.95 -6.21
CA ARG A 122 -29.15 29.48 -6.16
C ARG A 122 -30.24 28.41 -6.08
N TYR A 123 -29.92 27.16 -6.44
CA TYR A 123 -30.90 26.05 -6.40
C TYR A 123 -30.76 25.19 -5.14
N THR A 124 -29.55 25.05 -4.61
CA THR A 124 -29.27 24.24 -3.42
C THR A 124 -29.59 25.00 -2.15
N GLU A 125 -29.93 24.27 -1.10
CA GLU A 125 -30.22 24.79 0.22
C GLU A 125 -29.43 24.07 1.27
N VAL A 126 -29.07 24.77 2.35
CA VAL A 126 -28.20 24.24 3.40
C VAL A 126 -28.66 24.67 4.79
N ARG A 127 -28.26 23.85 5.77
CA ARG A 127 -28.26 24.14 7.21
C ARG A 127 -27.14 23.34 7.86
N MET A 128 -26.84 23.60 9.12
CA MET A 128 -25.86 22.81 9.83
C MET A 128 -26.37 21.39 10.11
N GLN A 129 -25.45 20.42 10.14
CA GLN A 129 -25.68 19.11 10.74
C GLN A 129 -25.68 19.20 12.26
N LYS A 130 -26.30 18.20 12.94
CA LYS A 130 -26.31 18.15 14.41
C LYS A 130 -24.90 18.11 15.01
N ILE A 131 -24.00 17.35 14.40
CA ILE A 131 -22.61 17.20 14.84
C ILE A 131 -21.85 18.54 14.82
N THR A 132 -22.19 19.43 13.91
CA THR A 132 -21.55 20.75 13.78
C THR A 132 -21.81 21.64 15.00
N GLN A 133 -22.95 21.46 15.68
CA GLN A 133 -23.22 22.18 16.92
C GLN A 133 -22.21 21.83 18.01
N ALA A 134 -21.73 20.59 18.05
CA ALA A 134 -20.70 20.19 19.01
C ALA A 134 -19.32 20.83 18.73
N LEU A 135 -19.08 21.32 17.50
CA LEU A 135 -17.89 22.12 17.19
C LEU A 135 -17.99 23.57 17.69
N LEU A 136 -19.20 24.13 17.76
CA LEU A 136 -19.49 25.52 18.05
C LEU A 136 -20.00 25.76 19.48
N THR A 137 -20.28 24.69 20.23
CA THR A 137 -20.79 24.78 21.60
C THR A 137 -19.84 25.62 22.47
N ASP A 138 -20.43 26.54 23.24
CA ASP A 138 -19.71 27.44 24.17
C ASP A 138 -18.86 28.54 23.47
N LEU A 139 -19.04 28.80 22.17
CA LEU A 139 -18.31 29.84 21.43
C LEU A 139 -18.62 31.27 21.98
N ASP A 140 -19.82 31.46 22.51
CA ASP A 140 -20.31 32.70 23.11
C ASP A 140 -19.79 32.96 24.56
N LYS A 141 -18.98 32.01 25.09
CA LYS A 141 -18.50 32.02 26.49
C LYS A 141 -17.00 32.38 26.61
N GLU A 142 -16.45 33.12 25.66
CA GLU A 142 -15.05 33.55 25.67
C GLU A 142 -14.04 32.38 25.74
N THR A 143 -14.42 31.21 25.23
CA THR A 143 -13.62 29.99 25.31
C THR A 143 -12.41 29.95 24.41
N VAL A 144 -12.42 30.75 23.34
CA VAL A 144 -11.37 30.85 22.34
C VAL A 144 -11.04 32.33 22.07
N ASN A 145 -9.90 32.57 21.43
CA ASN A 145 -9.52 33.90 21.01
C ASN A 145 -10.21 34.32 19.71
N PHE A 146 -10.42 35.60 19.54
CA PHE A 146 -10.96 36.17 18.34
C PHE A 146 -9.97 37.19 17.76
N SER A 147 -9.84 37.19 16.45
CA SER A 147 -9.04 38.12 15.68
C SER A 147 -9.93 38.96 14.75
N PRO A 148 -9.54 40.19 14.41
CA PRO A 148 -10.30 40.97 13.43
C PRO A 148 -10.32 40.28 12.06
N ASN A 149 -11.44 40.43 11.35
CA ASN A 149 -11.58 40.03 9.98
C ASN A 149 -10.71 40.88 9.04
N TYR A 150 -10.83 40.67 7.71
CA TYR A 150 -10.01 41.34 6.71
C TYR A 150 -10.17 42.89 6.64
N ASP A 151 -11.32 43.42 7.06
CA ASP A 151 -11.60 44.88 7.10
C ASP A 151 -11.48 45.47 8.49
N GLY A 152 -11.29 44.66 9.53
CA GLY A 152 -11.16 45.09 10.93
C GLY A 152 -12.48 45.44 11.62
N GLU A 153 -13.64 45.32 10.96
CA GLU A 153 -14.93 45.66 11.53
C GLU A 153 -15.57 44.53 12.38
N LEU A 154 -15.28 43.28 12.05
CA LEU A 154 -15.85 42.12 12.73
C LEU A 154 -14.75 41.22 13.33
N MET A 155 -15.10 40.53 14.39
CA MET A 155 -14.23 39.54 15.03
C MET A 155 -14.59 38.13 14.59
N ILE A 156 -13.58 37.34 14.29
CA ILE A 156 -13.70 35.93 13.90
C ILE A 156 -12.90 35.05 14.86
N PRO A 157 -13.38 33.83 15.21
CA PRO A 157 -12.65 32.95 16.11
C PRO A 157 -11.40 32.40 15.41
N ASP A 158 -10.27 32.38 16.11
CA ASP A 158 -9.02 31.80 15.63
C ASP A 158 -9.13 30.29 15.52
N VAL A 159 -9.88 29.66 16.40
CA VAL A 159 -10.15 28.21 16.50
C VAL A 159 -11.53 28.00 17.10
N LEU A 160 -12.19 26.90 16.79
CA LEU A 160 -13.48 26.56 17.42
C LEU A 160 -13.29 25.82 18.74
N PRO A 161 -14.20 26.00 19.72
CA PRO A 161 -14.16 25.30 21.02
C PRO A 161 -14.68 23.87 20.90
N THR A 162 -14.24 23.13 19.91
CA THR A 162 -14.77 21.84 19.52
C THR A 162 -14.80 20.81 20.66
N ARG A 163 -15.92 20.06 20.76
CA ARG A 163 -16.04 18.86 21.61
C ARG A 163 -15.69 17.56 20.87
N ILE A 164 -15.38 17.66 19.58
CA ILE A 164 -15.10 16.53 18.71
C ILE A 164 -13.65 16.61 18.20
N PRO A 165 -12.87 15.53 18.21
CA PRO A 165 -11.53 15.48 17.63
C PRO A 165 -11.61 15.48 16.09
N ALA A 166 -12.06 16.59 15.50
CA ALA A 166 -12.48 16.69 14.11
C ALA A 166 -11.32 16.46 13.13
N LEU A 167 -10.06 16.74 13.52
CA LEU A 167 -8.89 16.47 12.68
C LEU A 167 -8.75 14.99 12.36
N LEU A 168 -8.92 14.10 13.34
CA LEU A 168 -8.90 12.65 13.11
C LEU A 168 -10.24 12.15 12.55
N ALA A 169 -11.36 12.65 13.06
CA ALA A 169 -12.69 12.17 12.63
C ALA A 169 -12.95 12.39 11.13
N ASN A 170 -12.64 13.55 10.60
CA ASN A 170 -12.86 13.89 9.18
C ASN A 170 -11.58 13.92 8.33
N GLY A 171 -10.40 13.90 8.96
CA GLY A 171 -9.16 14.07 8.26
C GLY A 171 -9.02 15.47 7.62
N SER A 172 -7.96 15.65 6.87
CA SER A 172 -7.75 16.86 6.07
C SER A 172 -6.74 16.60 4.97
N SER A 173 -6.95 17.14 3.78
CA SER A 173 -5.96 17.12 2.70
C SER A 173 -5.72 18.53 2.16
N GLY A 174 -4.48 18.88 1.88
CA GLY A 174 -4.13 20.22 1.38
C GLY A 174 -2.71 20.30 0.89
N ILE A 175 -2.50 21.16 -0.10
CA ILE A 175 -1.18 21.42 -0.69
C ILE A 175 -0.84 22.89 -0.38
N ALA A 176 0.25 23.10 0.35
CA ALA A 176 0.79 24.42 0.66
C ALA A 176 2.12 24.63 -0.09
N VAL A 177 2.78 25.76 0.17
CA VAL A 177 4.10 26.01 -0.38
C VAL A 177 5.14 25.20 0.38
N GLY A 178 5.85 24.31 -0.31
CA GLY A 178 6.92 23.49 0.27
C GLY A 178 6.46 22.34 1.17
N MET A 179 5.15 22.18 1.42
CA MET A 179 4.60 21.11 2.24
C MET A 179 3.17 20.75 1.84
N ALA A 180 2.75 19.56 2.22
CA ALA A 180 1.39 19.11 2.04
C ALA A 180 0.90 18.39 3.30
N THR A 181 -0.41 18.35 3.49
CA THR A 181 -1.07 17.54 4.51
C THR A 181 -2.00 16.54 3.84
N ASN A 182 -2.06 15.33 4.39
CA ASN A 182 -3.02 14.32 3.96
C ASN A 182 -3.32 13.39 5.15
N ILE A 183 -4.25 13.82 5.98
CA ILE A 183 -4.66 13.11 7.20
C ILE A 183 -5.93 12.33 6.87
N PRO A 184 -5.94 11.00 7.01
CA PRO A 184 -7.11 10.20 6.73
C PRO A 184 -8.21 10.41 7.79
N PRO A 185 -9.48 10.24 7.44
CA PRO A 185 -10.56 10.20 8.40
C PRO A 185 -10.54 8.91 9.22
N HIS A 186 -11.14 8.96 10.44
CA HIS A 186 -11.21 7.85 11.37
C HIS A 186 -12.62 7.69 11.95
N ASN A 187 -12.90 6.55 12.50
CA ASN A 187 -14.16 6.33 13.22
C ASN A 187 -14.18 7.16 14.52
N LEU A 188 -15.25 7.93 14.72
CA LEU A 188 -15.37 8.86 15.85
C LEU A 188 -15.36 8.11 17.18
N ASN A 189 -16.04 6.96 17.27
CA ASN A 189 -16.07 6.17 18.49
C ASN A 189 -14.67 5.72 18.91
N GLU A 190 -13.90 5.19 17.96
CA GLU A 190 -12.52 4.75 18.18
C GLU A 190 -11.61 5.90 18.62
N VAL A 191 -11.74 7.08 17.98
CA VAL A 191 -10.94 8.25 18.34
C VAL A 191 -11.32 8.77 19.74
N LEU A 192 -12.62 8.77 20.10
CA LEU A 192 -13.07 9.14 21.43
C LEU A 192 -12.57 8.16 22.49
N ASP A 193 -12.61 6.84 22.20
CA ASP A 193 -12.04 5.82 23.10
C ASP A 193 -10.53 6.02 23.29
N GLY A 194 -9.80 6.38 22.23
CA GLY A 194 -8.39 6.77 22.31
C GLY A 194 -8.15 8.03 23.16
N CYS A 195 -9.02 9.05 23.05
CA CYS A 195 -8.95 10.24 23.89
C CYS A 195 -9.23 9.91 25.36
N LEU A 196 -10.23 9.07 25.65
CA LEU A 196 -10.54 8.61 26.99
C LEU A 196 -9.39 7.81 27.60
N ALA A 197 -8.78 6.91 26.83
CA ALA A 197 -7.59 6.17 27.25
C ALA A 197 -6.39 7.08 27.56
N TYR A 198 -6.20 8.16 26.78
CA TYR A 198 -5.19 9.17 27.03
C TYR A 198 -5.48 9.97 28.33
N ILE A 199 -6.75 10.29 28.59
CA ILE A 199 -7.18 10.95 29.84
C ILE A 199 -6.89 10.08 31.05
N ASP A 200 -7.07 8.74 30.93
CA ASP A 200 -6.77 7.79 32.01
C ASP A 200 -5.29 7.63 32.25
N ASN A 201 -4.48 7.71 31.18
CA ASN A 201 -3.04 7.55 31.26
C ASN A 201 -2.34 8.46 30.22
N GLU A 202 -1.89 9.64 30.66
CA GLU A 202 -1.16 10.59 29.79
C GLU A 202 0.15 10.00 29.22
N ASN A 203 0.71 8.94 29.85
CA ASN A 203 1.91 8.25 29.40
C ASN A 203 1.62 7.08 28.44
N ILE A 204 0.37 6.87 28.03
CA ILE A 204 -0.02 5.83 27.09
C ILE A 204 0.87 5.84 25.84
N THR A 205 1.32 4.68 25.41
CA THR A 205 2.17 4.54 24.22
C THR A 205 1.32 4.59 22.94
N ILE A 206 1.97 4.85 21.80
CA ILE A 206 1.28 4.82 20.51
C ILE A 206 0.75 3.40 20.20
N ASP A 207 1.46 2.37 20.60
CA ASP A 207 1.06 0.97 20.38
C ASP A 207 -0.19 0.60 21.20
N GLU A 208 -0.33 1.12 22.40
CA GLU A 208 -1.55 0.98 23.20
C GLU A 208 -2.70 1.79 22.60
N LEU A 209 -2.46 3.01 22.11
CA LEU A 209 -3.47 3.81 21.39
C LEU A 209 -3.99 3.12 20.13
N MET A 210 -3.14 2.37 19.41
CA MET A 210 -3.54 1.59 18.25
C MET A 210 -4.51 0.44 18.57
N GLN A 211 -4.66 0.05 19.84
CA GLN A 211 -5.69 -0.91 20.23
C GLN A 211 -7.09 -0.28 20.21
N TYR A 212 -7.19 1.02 20.47
CA TYR A 212 -8.43 1.79 20.40
C TYR A 212 -8.69 2.35 19.00
N ILE A 213 -7.63 2.77 18.29
CA ILE A 213 -7.69 3.38 16.95
C ILE A 213 -6.92 2.49 15.99
N PRO A 214 -7.50 1.41 15.47
CA PRO A 214 -6.80 0.42 14.65
C PRO A 214 -6.37 0.94 13.29
N GLY A 215 -6.99 2.01 12.77
CA GLY A 215 -6.65 2.57 11.48
C GLY A 215 -7.67 3.57 10.94
N PRO A 216 -7.42 4.14 9.75
CA PRO A 216 -8.35 5.01 9.05
C PRO A 216 -9.72 4.37 8.81
N ASP A 217 -10.75 5.20 8.72
CA ASP A 217 -12.14 4.80 8.41
C ASP A 217 -12.72 5.75 7.35
N PHE A 218 -12.72 5.32 6.11
CA PHE A 218 -13.12 6.15 4.99
C PHE A 218 -14.64 6.23 4.81
N PRO A 219 -15.20 7.38 4.34
CA PRO A 219 -16.64 7.53 4.11
C PRO A 219 -17.18 6.56 3.05
N THR A 220 -16.36 6.14 2.09
CA THR A 220 -16.71 5.20 1.02
C THR A 220 -16.45 3.74 1.39
N ALA A 221 -16.19 3.44 2.67
CA ALA A 221 -15.84 2.11 3.17
C ALA A 221 -14.57 1.54 2.53
N ALA A 222 -14.66 0.50 1.71
CA ALA A 222 -13.53 -0.18 1.07
C ALA A 222 -12.60 -0.93 2.06
N LEU A 223 -11.54 -1.54 1.54
CA LEU A 223 -10.62 -2.39 2.30
C LEU A 223 -9.24 -1.73 2.42
N ILE A 224 -8.65 -1.71 3.61
CA ILE A 224 -7.23 -1.38 3.78
C ILE A 224 -6.42 -2.67 3.80
N ASN A 225 -5.49 -2.81 2.87
CA ASN A 225 -4.63 -3.98 2.75
C ASN A 225 -3.35 -3.81 3.59
N GLY A 226 -3.31 -4.54 4.72
CA GLY A 226 -2.17 -4.55 5.64
C GLY A 226 -2.14 -3.41 6.65
N ARG A 227 -1.46 -3.65 7.79
CA ARG A 227 -1.36 -2.71 8.93
C ARG A 227 -0.06 -1.92 8.96
N LYS A 228 0.99 -2.39 8.30
CA LYS A 228 2.34 -1.80 8.38
C LYS A 228 2.38 -0.30 8.08
N GLY A 229 1.66 0.13 7.03
CA GLY A 229 1.62 1.55 6.66
C GLY A 229 0.86 2.41 7.66
N ILE A 230 -0.14 1.85 8.38
CA ILE A 230 -0.87 2.52 9.47
C ILE A 230 0.06 2.70 10.67
N GLU A 231 0.75 1.64 11.07
CA GLU A 231 1.70 1.67 12.20
C GLU A 231 2.83 2.68 11.98
N GLU A 232 3.40 2.70 10.77
CA GLU A 232 4.40 3.68 10.40
C GLU A 232 3.86 5.10 10.48
N ALA A 233 2.66 5.35 9.93
CA ALA A 233 2.03 6.65 9.95
C ALA A 233 1.74 7.13 11.37
N TYR A 234 1.23 6.27 12.23
CA TYR A 234 0.88 6.64 13.61
C TYR A 234 2.10 6.93 14.49
N ARG A 235 3.23 6.25 14.23
CA ARG A 235 4.49 6.49 14.95
C ARG A 235 5.25 7.71 14.43
N THR A 236 5.29 7.90 13.11
CA THR A 236 6.17 8.89 12.48
C THR A 236 5.45 10.11 11.90
N GLY A 237 4.13 10.06 11.79
CA GLY A 237 3.31 11.05 11.07
C GLY A 237 3.28 10.83 9.55
N ARG A 238 4.01 9.85 9.01
CA ARG A 238 4.06 9.52 7.57
C ARG A 238 3.94 8.03 7.36
N GLY A 239 3.17 7.64 6.34
CA GLY A 239 3.02 6.24 5.97
C GLY A 239 2.25 6.10 4.67
N LYS A 240 2.19 4.86 4.14
CA LYS A 240 1.45 4.54 2.92
C LYS A 240 0.50 3.39 3.22
N VAL A 241 -0.77 3.59 2.96
CA VAL A 241 -1.78 2.53 3.05
C VAL A 241 -2.37 2.25 1.68
N TYR A 242 -2.59 0.96 1.39
CA TYR A 242 -3.23 0.54 0.16
C TYR A 242 -4.73 0.35 0.42
N VAL A 243 -5.54 1.12 -0.29
CA VAL A 243 -6.99 1.03 -0.20
C VAL A 243 -7.51 0.34 -1.44
N ARG A 244 -8.21 -0.79 -1.25
CA ARG A 244 -8.79 -1.61 -2.33
C ARG A 244 -10.30 -1.47 -2.35
N ALA A 245 -10.87 -1.50 -3.53
CA ALA A 245 -12.30 -1.70 -3.73
C ALA A 245 -12.74 -3.02 -3.10
N ARG A 246 -13.93 -3.06 -2.50
CA ARG A 246 -14.55 -4.33 -2.10
C ARG A 246 -15.15 -4.97 -3.34
N ALA A 247 -14.57 -6.09 -3.73
CA ALA A 247 -15.01 -6.87 -4.87
C ALA A 247 -15.06 -8.36 -4.52
N SER A 248 -16.03 -9.07 -5.06
CA SER A 248 -16.19 -10.53 -4.95
C SER A 248 -16.27 -11.15 -6.34
N VAL A 249 -15.72 -12.36 -6.48
CA VAL A 249 -15.92 -13.19 -7.67
C VAL A 249 -17.08 -14.13 -7.38
N GLU A 250 -18.15 -14.04 -8.14
CA GLU A 250 -19.36 -14.84 -7.99
C GLU A 250 -19.61 -15.66 -9.26
N THR A 251 -20.11 -16.88 -9.10
CA THR A 251 -20.53 -17.69 -10.23
C THR A 251 -22.03 -17.51 -10.44
N THR A 252 -22.41 -17.07 -11.63
CA THR A 252 -23.81 -16.93 -12.02
C THR A 252 -24.50 -18.28 -12.18
N ASP A 253 -25.83 -18.32 -12.15
CA ASP A 253 -26.64 -19.54 -12.37
C ASP A 253 -26.34 -20.28 -13.69
N LYS A 254 -25.68 -19.60 -14.63
CA LYS A 254 -25.28 -20.13 -15.93
C LYS A 254 -23.83 -20.65 -15.94
N GLY A 255 -23.17 -20.73 -14.78
CA GLY A 255 -21.79 -21.20 -14.63
C GLY A 255 -20.74 -20.26 -15.21
N LYS A 256 -21.02 -18.94 -15.31
CA LYS A 256 -20.06 -17.90 -15.69
C LYS A 256 -19.61 -17.15 -14.46
N GLU A 257 -18.33 -16.84 -14.38
CA GLU A 257 -17.81 -15.97 -13.34
C GLU A 257 -18.12 -14.50 -13.64
N GLN A 258 -18.38 -13.75 -12.58
CA GLN A 258 -18.66 -12.32 -12.60
C GLN A 258 -17.98 -11.67 -11.40
N ILE A 259 -17.31 -10.53 -11.61
CA ILE A 259 -16.76 -9.72 -10.52
C ILE A 259 -17.81 -8.67 -10.16
N ILE A 260 -18.18 -8.62 -8.89
CA ILE A 260 -19.13 -7.62 -8.36
C ILE A 260 -18.38 -6.68 -7.45
N VAL A 261 -18.36 -5.38 -7.79
CA VAL A 261 -17.73 -4.32 -7.01
C VAL A 261 -18.81 -3.56 -6.26
N THR A 262 -18.72 -3.53 -4.93
CA THR A 262 -19.72 -2.90 -4.04
C THR A 262 -19.23 -1.64 -3.35
N GLU A 263 -17.91 -1.48 -3.19
CA GLU A 263 -17.30 -0.32 -2.54
C GLU A 263 -16.05 0.11 -3.31
N LEU A 264 -15.80 1.41 -3.34
CA LEU A 264 -14.66 2.01 -4.04
C LEU A 264 -13.71 2.70 -3.08
N PRO A 265 -12.41 2.75 -3.40
CA PRO A 265 -11.45 3.51 -2.61
C PRO A 265 -11.84 4.99 -2.49
N TYR A 266 -11.49 5.59 -1.37
CA TYR A 266 -11.76 7.00 -1.09
C TYR A 266 -11.18 7.93 -2.16
N GLN A 267 -11.97 8.93 -2.58
CA GLN A 267 -11.66 9.92 -3.62
C GLN A 267 -11.54 9.36 -5.05
N VAL A 268 -11.96 8.14 -5.29
CA VAL A 268 -12.03 7.57 -6.65
C VAL A 268 -13.36 7.95 -7.30
N ASN A 269 -13.28 8.43 -8.54
CA ASN A 269 -14.44 8.73 -9.38
C ASN A 269 -14.90 7.44 -10.09
N LYS A 270 -16.15 7.02 -9.83
CA LYS A 270 -16.69 5.75 -10.35
C LYS A 270 -16.77 5.72 -11.88
N ALA A 271 -17.29 6.76 -12.51
CA ALA A 271 -17.44 6.83 -13.97
C ALA A 271 -16.07 6.75 -14.67
N LYS A 272 -15.06 7.51 -14.19
CA LYS A 272 -13.69 7.46 -14.74
C LYS A 272 -13.03 6.10 -14.53
N LEU A 273 -13.33 5.41 -13.43
CA LEU A 273 -12.83 4.06 -13.21
C LEU A 273 -13.40 3.10 -14.26
N VAL A 274 -14.71 3.12 -14.51
CA VAL A 274 -15.35 2.28 -15.52
C VAL A 274 -14.83 2.59 -16.91
N GLU A 275 -14.69 3.86 -17.27
CA GLU A 275 -14.08 4.29 -18.53
C GLU A 275 -12.63 3.74 -18.67
N LYS A 276 -11.83 3.83 -17.61
CA LYS A 276 -10.44 3.33 -17.62
C LYS A 276 -10.38 1.82 -17.80
N ILE A 277 -11.26 1.07 -17.17
CA ILE A 277 -11.34 -0.38 -17.37
C ILE A 277 -11.70 -0.69 -18.84
N ALA A 278 -12.69 -0.01 -19.41
CA ALA A 278 -13.07 -0.19 -20.80
C ALA A 278 -11.92 0.15 -21.78
N GLU A 279 -11.13 1.20 -21.50
CA GLU A 279 -9.93 1.55 -22.25
C GLU A 279 -8.89 0.41 -22.22
N LEU A 280 -8.59 -0.13 -21.03
CA LEU A 280 -7.60 -1.21 -20.86
C LEU A 280 -8.03 -2.50 -21.56
N ILE A 281 -9.33 -2.79 -21.63
CA ILE A 281 -9.87 -3.92 -22.40
C ILE A 281 -9.67 -3.68 -23.90
N LYS A 282 -9.98 -2.49 -24.38
CA LYS A 282 -9.79 -2.11 -25.80
C LYS A 282 -8.32 -2.18 -26.21
N ASP A 283 -7.42 -1.76 -25.33
CA ASP A 283 -5.96 -1.80 -25.53
C ASP A 283 -5.36 -3.21 -25.32
N LYS A 284 -6.18 -4.22 -25.00
CA LYS A 284 -5.75 -5.59 -24.71
C LYS A 284 -4.73 -5.69 -23.56
N LYS A 285 -4.76 -4.75 -22.63
CA LYS A 285 -3.94 -4.80 -21.41
C LYS A 285 -4.57 -5.63 -20.31
N ILE A 286 -5.90 -5.75 -20.32
CA ILE A 286 -6.67 -6.66 -19.52
C ILE A 286 -7.49 -7.53 -20.46
N GLU A 287 -7.25 -8.81 -20.44
CA GLU A 287 -8.01 -9.81 -21.20
C GLU A 287 -8.97 -10.54 -20.23
N GLY A 288 -9.89 -11.31 -20.76
CA GLY A 288 -10.81 -12.10 -19.95
C GLY A 288 -12.13 -11.40 -19.55
N ILE A 289 -12.31 -10.12 -19.81
CA ILE A 289 -13.57 -9.40 -19.55
C ILE A 289 -14.44 -9.43 -20.82
N SER A 290 -15.74 -9.75 -20.67
CA SER A 290 -16.70 -9.76 -21.76
C SER A 290 -17.61 -8.53 -21.77
N ASN A 291 -17.99 -8.01 -20.59
CA ASN A 291 -18.89 -6.87 -20.45
C ASN A 291 -18.68 -6.16 -19.11
N ILE A 292 -19.09 -4.89 -19.01
CA ILE A 292 -19.10 -4.10 -17.77
C ILE A 292 -20.42 -3.36 -17.69
N ILE A 293 -21.12 -3.48 -16.58
CA ILE A 293 -22.40 -2.83 -16.33
C ILE A 293 -22.35 -2.12 -14.98
N ASP A 294 -22.75 -0.86 -14.96
CA ASP A 294 -22.95 -0.10 -13.73
C ASP A 294 -24.43 -0.15 -13.34
N LEU A 295 -24.73 -0.83 -12.24
CA LEU A 295 -26.06 -1.00 -11.66
C LEU A 295 -26.23 -0.22 -10.35
N SER A 296 -25.35 0.72 -10.07
CA SER A 296 -25.39 1.53 -8.85
C SER A 296 -26.73 2.29 -8.75
N ASN A 297 -27.29 2.30 -7.55
CA ASN A 297 -28.57 2.93 -7.26
C ASN A 297 -28.57 3.63 -5.89
N LYS A 298 -29.74 3.92 -5.32
CA LYS A 298 -29.89 4.55 -4.00
C LYS A 298 -29.37 3.68 -2.84
N GLU A 299 -29.31 2.37 -3.04
CA GLU A 299 -28.89 1.41 -2.02
C GLU A 299 -27.37 1.29 -1.95
N GLY A 300 -26.65 1.64 -3.02
CA GLY A 300 -25.19 1.62 -3.03
C GLY A 300 -24.59 1.47 -4.42
N ILE A 301 -23.28 1.29 -4.41
CA ILE A 301 -22.48 1.04 -5.60
C ILE A 301 -22.62 -0.44 -5.97
N ARG A 302 -22.83 -0.71 -7.26
CA ARG A 302 -22.79 -2.05 -7.83
C ARG A 302 -22.29 -1.98 -9.27
N ILE A 303 -21.05 -2.40 -9.49
CA ILE A 303 -20.45 -2.55 -10.82
C ILE A 303 -20.29 -4.05 -11.07
N GLU A 304 -20.88 -4.56 -12.13
CA GLU A 304 -20.78 -5.95 -12.56
C GLU A 304 -19.85 -6.07 -13.76
N ILE A 305 -18.83 -6.95 -13.63
CA ILE A 305 -17.84 -7.20 -14.67
C ILE A 305 -17.92 -8.68 -15.05
N ASP A 306 -18.49 -8.96 -16.22
CA ASP A 306 -18.66 -10.31 -16.74
C ASP A 306 -17.32 -10.87 -17.25
N ILE A 307 -16.97 -12.07 -16.80
CA ILE A 307 -15.76 -12.77 -17.20
C ILE A 307 -16.03 -13.73 -18.37
N LYS A 308 -15.07 -13.88 -19.29
CA LYS A 308 -15.11 -14.87 -20.37
C LYS A 308 -14.91 -16.28 -19.78
N ARG A 309 -15.40 -17.30 -20.50
CA ARG A 309 -15.33 -18.71 -20.05
C ARG A 309 -13.91 -19.28 -19.91
N ASP A 310 -12.98 -18.72 -20.64
CA ASP A 310 -11.56 -19.07 -20.75
C ASP A 310 -10.65 -18.27 -19.81
N ALA A 311 -11.24 -17.47 -18.92
CA ALA A 311 -10.51 -16.62 -18.00
C ALA A 311 -10.90 -16.93 -16.54
N VAL A 312 -9.95 -16.78 -15.64
CA VAL A 312 -10.12 -16.96 -14.19
C VAL A 312 -10.42 -15.59 -13.55
N GLY A 313 -11.56 -15.50 -12.85
CA GLY A 313 -12.03 -14.23 -12.25
C GLY A 313 -11.04 -13.60 -11.28
N GLU A 314 -10.37 -14.40 -10.43
CA GLU A 314 -9.36 -13.92 -9.48
C GLU A 314 -8.15 -13.26 -10.19
N VAL A 315 -7.67 -13.84 -11.29
CA VAL A 315 -6.57 -13.28 -12.07
C VAL A 315 -6.97 -11.94 -12.69
N VAL A 316 -8.18 -11.86 -13.24
CA VAL A 316 -8.73 -10.61 -13.79
C VAL A 316 -8.90 -9.57 -12.69
N LEU A 317 -9.38 -9.95 -11.50
CA LEU A 317 -9.52 -9.05 -10.36
C LEU A 317 -8.16 -8.49 -9.93
N ASN A 318 -7.13 -9.33 -9.87
CA ASN A 318 -5.77 -8.89 -9.56
C ASN A 318 -5.21 -7.91 -10.60
N HIS A 319 -5.48 -8.13 -11.90
CA HIS A 319 -5.13 -7.16 -12.94
C HIS A 319 -5.87 -5.82 -12.76
N LEU A 320 -7.15 -5.86 -12.38
CA LEU A 320 -7.93 -4.66 -12.10
C LEU A 320 -7.33 -3.88 -10.92
N TYR A 321 -6.90 -4.54 -9.84
CA TYR A 321 -6.20 -3.89 -8.72
C TYR A 321 -4.85 -3.30 -9.12
N ALA A 322 -4.09 -4.00 -9.96
CA ALA A 322 -2.75 -3.55 -10.38
C ALA A 322 -2.78 -2.39 -11.39
N LEU A 323 -3.75 -2.37 -12.31
CA LEU A 323 -3.76 -1.47 -13.46
C LEU A 323 -4.79 -0.34 -13.38
N THR A 324 -5.67 -0.34 -12.36
CA THR A 324 -6.75 0.63 -12.22
C THR A 324 -6.82 1.23 -10.83
N GLN A 325 -7.72 2.21 -10.65
CA GLN A 325 -8.00 2.80 -9.34
C GLN A 325 -8.87 1.92 -8.43
N MET A 326 -9.09 0.65 -8.77
CA MET A 326 -9.66 -0.31 -7.82
C MET A 326 -8.73 -0.56 -6.63
N GLN A 327 -7.43 -0.29 -6.77
CA GLN A 327 -6.50 -0.13 -5.67
C GLN A 327 -5.78 1.21 -5.80
N VAL A 328 -5.76 1.98 -4.73
CA VAL A 328 -5.03 3.25 -4.66
C VAL A 328 -4.12 3.28 -3.45
N THR A 329 -3.00 3.97 -3.58
CA THR A 329 -2.11 4.24 -2.44
C THR A 329 -2.51 5.56 -1.81
N PHE A 330 -2.96 5.52 -0.56
CA PHE A 330 -3.19 6.70 0.25
C PHE A 330 -1.92 7.03 1.05
N GLY A 331 -1.23 8.09 0.65
CA GLY A 331 -0.03 8.57 1.33
C GLY A 331 -0.42 9.40 2.54
N ILE A 332 -0.27 8.88 3.75
CA ILE A 332 -0.55 9.61 4.99
C ILE A 332 0.58 10.60 5.26
N ASN A 333 0.22 11.84 5.58
CA ASN A 333 1.14 12.90 6.01
C ASN A 333 0.42 13.81 7.01
N MET A 334 0.65 13.59 8.29
CA MET A 334 -0.08 14.25 9.38
C MET A 334 0.53 15.61 9.73
N VAL A 335 0.50 16.54 8.79
CA VAL A 335 0.95 17.94 8.99
C VAL A 335 -0.25 18.81 9.34
N ALA A 336 -0.15 19.56 10.43
CA ALA A 336 -1.17 20.50 10.90
C ALA A 336 -0.51 21.74 11.53
N LEU A 337 -1.30 22.78 11.79
CA LEU A 337 -0.85 23.98 12.47
C LEU A 337 -0.99 23.81 13.99
N ASP A 338 0.08 24.08 14.69
CA ASP A 338 0.12 24.21 16.15
C ASP A 338 0.41 25.67 16.48
N HIS A 339 -0.58 26.40 16.97
CA HIS A 339 -0.49 27.85 17.24
C HIS A 339 0.11 28.65 16.04
N GLY A 340 -0.35 28.33 14.82
CA GLY A 340 0.08 28.97 13.60
C GLY A 340 1.41 28.46 13.00
N GLN A 341 2.05 27.47 13.62
CA GLN A 341 3.27 26.86 13.13
C GLN A 341 3.01 25.46 12.53
N PRO A 342 3.41 25.16 11.30
CA PRO A 342 3.24 23.85 10.71
C PRO A 342 4.17 22.83 11.37
N ARG A 343 3.60 21.70 11.82
CA ARG A 343 4.32 20.58 12.43
C ARG A 343 3.84 19.26 11.87
N LEU A 344 4.73 18.28 11.85
CA LEU A 344 4.40 16.88 11.61
C LEU A 344 4.06 16.24 12.96
N PHE A 345 2.88 15.63 13.04
CA PHE A 345 2.37 15.00 14.24
C PHE A 345 2.33 13.49 14.12
N ASN A 346 2.52 12.81 15.23
CA ASN A 346 2.14 11.41 15.39
C ASN A 346 0.72 11.31 16.01
N LEU A 347 0.18 10.09 16.09
CA LEU A 347 -1.18 9.87 16.60
C LEU A 347 -1.35 10.44 18.02
N LYS A 348 -0.43 10.12 18.93
CA LYS A 348 -0.49 10.58 20.33
C LYS A 348 -0.49 12.10 20.44
N GLN A 349 0.36 12.77 19.69
CA GLN A 349 0.48 14.23 19.70
C GLN A 349 -0.80 14.93 19.22
N ILE A 350 -1.53 14.35 18.26
CA ILE A 350 -2.82 14.91 17.82
C ILE A 350 -3.86 14.77 18.92
N ILE A 351 -3.94 13.61 19.59
CA ILE A 351 -4.85 13.39 20.72
C ILE A 351 -4.52 14.32 21.86
N GLU A 352 -3.25 14.45 22.21
CA GLU A 352 -2.75 15.37 23.24
C GLU A 352 -3.15 16.82 22.94
N ALA A 353 -2.91 17.30 21.72
CA ALA A 353 -3.27 18.67 21.31
C ALA A 353 -4.78 18.92 21.44
N PHE A 354 -5.62 17.94 21.08
CA PHE A 354 -7.05 18.02 21.24
C PHE A 354 -7.46 18.06 22.72
N VAL A 355 -6.95 17.16 23.54
CA VAL A 355 -7.29 17.11 25.00
C VAL A 355 -6.82 18.40 25.70
N MET A 356 -5.63 18.88 25.39
CA MET A 356 -5.12 20.15 25.94
C MET A 356 -6.00 21.33 25.53
N HIS A 357 -6.46 21.38 24.27
CA HIS A 357 -7.43 22.39 23.82
C HIS A 357 -8.75 22.27 24.59
N ARG A 358 -9.24 21.05 24.83
CA ARG A 358 -10.45 20.87 25.65
C ARG A 358 -10.25 21.38 27.07
N ARG A 359 -9.10 21.11 27.70
CA ARG A 359 -8.77 21.66 29.05
C ARG A 359 -8.86 23.19 29.05
N GLU A 360 -8.24 23.84 28.08
CA GLU A 360 -8.30 25.32 27.98
C GLU A 360 -9.73 25.82 27.82
N VAL A 361 -10.50 25.22 26.90
CA VAL A 361 -11.90 25.60 26.65
C VAL A 361 -12.77 25.45 27.91
N VAL A 362 -12.64 24.31 28.64
CA VAL A 362 -13.45 24.09 29.84
C VAL A 362 -13.05 25.06 30.95
N ILE A 363 -11.77 25.35 31.15
CA ILE A 363 -11.31 26.34 32.14
C ILE A 363 -11.86 27.72 31.80
N ARG A 364 -11.72 28.19 30.55
CA ARG A 364 -12.20 29.50 30.12
C ARG A 364 -13.70 29.61 30.20
N ARG A 365 -14.44 28.57 29.82
CA ARG A 365 -15.89 28.49 30.03
C ARG A 365 -16.25 28.60 31.49
N SER A 366 -15.60 27.85 32.36
CA SER A 366 -15.87 27.85 33.81
C SER A 366 -15.57 29.22 34.40
N LEU A 367 -14.51 29.88 34.00
CA LEU A 367 -14.21 31.27 34.43
C LEU A 367 -15.29 32.25 33.95
N PHE A 368 -15.74 32.14 32.71
CA PHE A 368 -16.82 32.97 32.18
C PHE A 368 -18.13 32.74 32.97
N GLU A 369 -18.50 31.49 33.13
CA GLU A 369 -19.73 31.16 33.89
C GLU A 369 -19.63 31.55 35.37
N LEU A 370 -18.46 31.41 35.97
CA LEU A 370 -18.20 31.86 37.35
C LEU A 370 -18.38 33.38 37.49
N ARG A 371 -17.81 34.14 36.52
CA ARG A 371 -17.98 35.61 36.49
C ARG A 371 -19.48 35.96 36.40
N LYS A 372 -20.19 35.32 35.46
CA LYS A 372 -21.63 35.55 35.26
C LYS A 372 -22.47 35.11 36.47
N ALA A 373 -22.15 33.99 37.07
CA ALA A 373 -22.82 33.54 38.28
C ALA A 373 -22.60 34.51 39.44
N ARG A 374 -21.37 34.99 39.66
CA ARG A 374 -21.04 35.98 40.69
C ARG A 374 -21.73 37.31 40.44
N GLU A 375 -21.75 37.82 39.19
CA GLU A 375 -22.49 39.03 38.83
C GLU A 375 -23.98 38.90 39.17
N ARG A 376 -24.58 37.75 38.81
CA ARG A 376 -26.00 37.50 39.09
C ARG A 376 -26.29 37.33 40.60
N THR A 377 -25.43 36.56 41.28
CA THR A 377 -25.52 36.35 42.73
C THR A 377 -25.43 37.69 43.48
N HIS A 378 -24.52 38.57 43.08
CA HIS A 378 -24.36 39.90 43.66
C HIS A 378 -25.64 40.74 43.52
N ILE A 379 -26.29 40.69 42.33
CA ILE A 379 -27.58 41.38 42.15
C ILE A 379 -28.66 40.78 43.08
N LEU A 380 -28.71 39.45 43.21
CA LEU A 380 -29.69 38.79 44.09
C LEU A 380 -29.46 39.12 45.56
N GLU A 381 -28.20 39.26 46.01
CA GLU A 381 -27.87 39.74 47.35
C GLU A 381 -28.48 41.10 47.60
N GLY A 382 -28.29 42.06 46.71
CA GLY A 382 -28.86 43.37 46.80
C GLY A 382 -30.40 43.35 46.85
N LEU A 383 -31.03 42.48 46.06
CA LEU A 383 -32.48 42.33 46.04
C LEU A 383 -32.99 41.69 47.40
N ALA A 384 -32.26 40.74 47.98
CA ALA A 384 -32.56 40.16 49.24
C ALA A 384 -32.44 41.17 50.40
N VAL A 385 -31.39 42.02 50.35
CA VAL A 385 -31.23 43.15 51.27
C VAL A 385 -32.39 44.17 51.12
N ALA A 386 -32.77 44.46 49.89
CA ALA A 386 -33.87 45.37 49.61
C ALA A 386 -35.22 44.87 50.10
N THR A 387 -35.53 43.62 49.89
CA THR A 387 -36.78 42.99 50.39
C THR A 387 -36.87 43.00 51.93
N SER A 388 -35.76 42.81 52.63
CA SER A 388 -35.67 42.87 54.08
C SER A 388 -35.83 44.32 54.65
N ASN A 389 -35.51 45.30 53.84
CA ASN A 389 -35.58 46.70 54.27
C ASN A 389 -36.56 47.52 53.38
N ILE A 390 -37.60 46.90 52.87
CA ILE A 390 -38.47 47.39 51.83
C ILE A 390 -39.13 48.72 52.10
N ASP A 391 -39.60 48.86 53.32
CA ASP A 391 -40.32 50.14 53.76
C ASP A 391 -39.39 51.34 53.71
N GLU A 392 -38.14 51.18 54.21
CA GLU A 392 -37.15 52.25 54.18
C GLU A 392 -36.68 52.61 52.72
N ILE A 393 -36.56 51.62 51.90
CA ILE A 393 -36.20 51.82 50.48
C ILE A 393 -37.31 52.57 49.74
N ILE A 394 -38.57 52.14 49.96
CA ILE A 394 -39.71 52.86 49.33
C ILE A 394 -39.78 54.33 49.81
N ASP A 395 -39.56 54.55 51.09
CA ASP A 395 -39.57 55.93 51.61
C ASP A 395 -38.45 56.82 51.05
N ILE A 396 -37.24 56.25 50.87
CA ILE A 396 -36.11 56.95 50.19
C ILE A 396 -36.47 57.30 48.75
N ILE A 397 -37.05 56.36 48.02
CA ILE A 397 -37.43 56.54 46.62
C ILE A 397 -38.51 57.59 46.51
N ARG A 398 -39.53 57.58 47.36
CA ARG A 398 -40.61 58.58 47.38
C ARG A 398 -40.15 59.98 47.74
N GLN A 399 -39.16 60.12 48.61
CA GLN A 399 -38.61 61.43 49.08
C GLN A 399 -37.57 62.00 48.10
N SER A 400 -37.12 61.21 47.12
CA SER A 400 -36.15 61.65 46.12
C SER A 400 -36.85 62.23 44.91
N LYS A 401 -36.30 63.33 44.37
CA LYS A 401 -36.89 64.06 43.23
C LYS A 401 -36.51 63.42 41.91
N GLU A 402 -35.35 62.77 41.86
CA GLU A 402 -34.80 62.16 40.67
C GLU A 402 -34.22 60.76 40.98
N ARG A 403 -34.19 59.87 39.98
CA ARG A 403 -33.61 58.53 40.08
C ARG A 403 -32.17 58.55 40.60
N LYS A 404 -31.37 59.52 40.18
CA LYS A 404 -29.97 59.69 40.57
C LYS A 404 -29.79 59.97 42.03
N GLU A 405 -30.63 60.87 42.59
CA GLU A 405 -30.65 61.22 44.00
C GLU A 405 -31.05 59.99 44.87
N ALA A 406 -32.01 59.21 44.41
CA ALA A 406 -32.41 58.01 45.11
C ALA A 406 -31.25 56.98 45.11
N ALA A 407 -30.55 56.79 43.99
CA ALA A 407 -29.42 55.89 43.88
C ALA A 407 -28.27 56.29 44.84
N GLU A 408 -27.91 57.61 44.89
CA GLU A 408 -26.84 58.07 45.78
C GLU A 408 -27.17 57.87 47.27
N LYS A 409 -28.44 58.07 47.64
CA LYS A 409 -28.89 57.82 49.03
C LYS A 409 -28.88 56.36 49.40
N LEU A 410 -29.21 55.45 48.44
CA LEU A 410 -29.23 54.03 48.70
C LEU A 410 -27.78 53.43 48.79
N ILE A 411 -26.83 53.94 48.02
CA ILE A 411 -25.43 53.53 48.05
C ILE A 411 -24.69 53.98 49.28
N SER A 412 -24.93 55.23 49.71
CA SER A 412 -24.21 55.88 50.85
C SER A 412 -24.58 55.36 52.22
N ARG A 413 -25.63 54.60 52.37
CA ARG A 413 -26.19 54.13 53.62
C ARG A 413 -25.87 52.68 53.90
N PRO A 414 -25.53 52.28 55.17
CA PRO A 414 -25.44 50.92 55.55
C PRO A 414 -26.86 50.30 55.72
N TRP A 415 -27.02 49.04 55.27
CA TRP A 415 -28.28 48.29 55.37
C TRP A 415 -28.14 47.17 56.36
N LYS A 416 -29.14 46.95 57.20
CA LYS A 416 -29.15 45.82 58.14
C LYS A 416 -29.54 44.53 57.47
N LEU A 417 -28.79 43.47 57.76
CA LEU A 417 -29.09 42.13 57.32
C LEU A 417 -29.94 41.36 58.32
N ASN A 418 -30.91 40.61 57.79
CA ASN A 418 -31.61 39.58 58.60
C ASN A 418 -30.65 38.38 58.84
N ASN A 419 -30.74 37.72 60.00
CA ASN A 419 -29.90 36.54 60.32
C ASN A 419 -29.98 35.41 59.29
N GLU A 420 -31.13 35.27 58.65
CA GLU A 420 -31.33 34.29 57.56
C GLU A 420 -30.51 34.59 56.32
N ILE A 421 -30.45 35.85 55.93
CA ILE A 421 -29.65 36.31 54.79
C ILE A 421 -28.17 36.31 55.17
N LEU A 422 -27.81 36.73 56.36
CA LEU A 422 -26.42 36.74 56.82
C LEU A 422 -25.82 35.33 56.81
N GLY A 423 -26.58 34.29 57.11
CA GLY A 423 -26.18 32.90 57.09
C GLY A 423 -26.07 32.30 55.70
N LEU A 424 -26.62 32.98 54.67
CA LEU A 424 -26.57 32.56 53.27
C LEU A 424 -25.43 33.21 52.50
N LEU A 425 -24.91 34.38 52.92
CA LEU A 425 -23.89 35.11 52.20
C LEU A 425 -22.54 34.40 52.26
N ASP A 426 -22.02 34.02 51.07
CA ASP A 426 -20.76 33.33 50.89
C ASP A 426 -19.70 34.25 50.23
N ALA A 427 -18.53 34.31 50.86
CA ALA A 427 -17.40 35.06 50.34
C ALA A 427 -16.98 34.59 48.92
N ALA A 428 -17.25 33.31 48.60
CA ALA A 428 -16.95 32.76 47.27
C ALA A 428 -17.85 33.33 46.18
N ALA A 429 -19.03 33.85 46.54
CA ALA A 429 -19.98 34.48 45.59
C ALA A 429 -19.62 35.92 45.23
N ARG A 430 -18.66 36.53 45.90
CA ARG A 430 -18.25 37.90 45.67
C ARG A 430 -17.64 38.09 44.28
N PRO A 431 -18.10 39.05 43.44
CA PRO A 431 -17.43 39.37 42.17
C PRO A 431 -15.99 39.84 42.42
N ALA A 432 -15.04 39.37 41.58
CA ALA A 432 -13.62 39.69 41.73
C ALA A 432 -13.33 41.20 41.59
N GLU A 433 -14.10 41.90 40.74
CA GLU A 433 -13.96 43.35 40.44
C GLU A 433 -14.72 44.27 41.36
N LEU A 434 -15.48 43.73 42.34
CA LEU A 434 -16.27 44.49 43.26
C LEU A 434 -15.35 45.31 44.20
N ALA A 435 -15.49 46.63 44.23
CA ALA A 435 -14.70 47.47 45.09
C ALA A 435 -14.88 47.10 46.58
N ALA A 436 -13.81 47.28 47.35
CA ALA A 436 -13.79 46.87 48.77
C ALA A 436 -14.78 47.62 49.64
N GLU A 437 -15.35 48.72 49.19
CA GLU A 437 -16.32 49.55 49.87
C GLU A 437 -17.75 48.97 49.86
N PHE A 438 -18.08 48.03 48.95
CA PHE A 438 -19.39 47.43 48.79
C PHE A 438 -19.44 46.02 49.39
N GLY A 439 -20.64 45.53 49.70
CA GLY A 439 -20.89 44.22 50.29
C GLY A 439 -20.90 44.23 51.82
N ILE A 440 -20.67 43.12 52.49
CA ILE A 440 -20.66 42.93 53.92
C ILE A 440 -19.48 43.68 54.59
N LYS A 441 -19.78 44.49 55.63
CA LYS A 441 -18.78 45.06 56.55
C LYS A 441 -19.28 44.89 57.98
N GLY A 442 -18.81 43.93 58.69
CA GLY A 442 -19.29 43.54 60.00
C GLY A 442 -20.73 43.05 59.95
N SER A 443 -21.66 43.80 60.55
CA SER A 443 -23.11 43.51 60.62
C SER A 443 -23.91 44.22 59.53
N ASP A 444 -23.27 45.13 58.78
CA ASP A 444 -23.93 45.96 57.80
C ASP A 444 -23.55 45.63 56.36
N TYR A 445 -24.48 45.91 55.45
CA TYR A 445 -24.29 45.69 53.99
C TYR A 445 -24.31 47.03 53.25
N TYR A 446 -23.34 47.22 52.35
CA TYR A 446 -23.26 48.43 51.50
C TYR A 446 -23.58 48.01 50.06
N LEU A 447 -24.67 48.61 49.52
CA LEU A 447 -25.15 48.32 48.19
C LEU A 447 -24.22 48.92 47.13
N SER A 448 -23.93 48.17 46.08
CA SER A 448 -23.18 48.61 44.90
C SER A 448 -24.10 49.39 43.93
N PRO A 449 -23.52 50.20 42.99
CA PRO A 449 -24.29 50.85 41.95
C PRO A 449 -25.15 49.95 41.11
N GLU A 450 -24.63 48.75 40.78
CA GLU A 450 -25.32 47.72 40.01
C GLU A 450 -26.54 47.15 40.78
N GLN A 451 -26.38 46.89 42.07
CA GLN A 451 -27.46 46.42 42.92
C GLN A 451 -28.55 47.48 43.07
N VAL A 452 -28.17 48.76 43.27
CA VAL A 452 -29.11 49.84 43.34
C VAL A 452 -29.86 50.07 42.03
N ALA A 453 -29.18 49.92 40.90
CA ALA A 453 -29.84 50.02 39.59
C ALA A 453 -30.91 48.88 39.46
N ALA A 454 -30.61 47.66 39.89
CA ALA A 454 -31.54 46.55 39.87
C ALA A 454 -32.72 46.74 40.84
N ILE A 455 -32.46 47.31 42.01
CA ILE A 455 -33.50 47.67 42.99
C ILE A 455 -34.47 48.72 42.46
N LEU A 456 -33.97 49.76 41.81
CA LEU A 456 -34.77 50.84 41.20
C LEU A 456 -35.58 50.38 39.98
N GLU A 457 -35.23 49.22 39.38
CA GLU A 457 -35.98 48.61 38.26
C GLU A 457 -36.96 47.52 38.73
N LEU A 458 -37.03 47.27 40.05
CA LEU A 458 -37.95 46.28 40.60
C LEU A 458 -39.42 46.65 40.31
N ARG A 459 -40.16 45.72 39.76
CA ARG A 459 -41.58 45.81 39.57
C ARG A 459 -42.33 45.44 40.88
N LEU A 460 -43.38 46.23 41.20
CA LEU A 460 -44.12 46.07 42.46
C LEU A 460 -44.64 44.66 42.76
N HIS A 461 -44.95 43.85 41.71
CA HIS A 461 -45.39 42.51 41.89
C HIS A 461 -44.28 41.53 42.39
N ARG A 462 -43.03 41.91 42.27
CA ARG A 462 -41.87 41.15 42.77
C ARG A 462 -41.55 41.39 44.25
N LEU A 463 -42.35 42.21 44.93
CA LEU A 463 -42.24 42.52 46.33
C LEU A 463 -43.11 41.60 47.23
N THR A 464 -43.72 40.53 46.66
CA THR A 464 -44.52 39.57 47.39
C THR A 464 -43.63 38.53 48.10
N GLY A 465 -44.10 37.95 49.19
CA GLY A 465 -43.36 36.90 49.95
C GLY A 465 -42.91 35.72 49.06
N LEU A 466 -43.75 35.28 48.12
CA LEU A 466 -43.41 34.23 47.14
C LEU A 466 -42.21 34.62 46.24
N ALA A 467 -42.15 35.88 45.82
CA ALA A 467 -41.04 36.34 44.97
C ALA A 467 -39.73 36.44 45.77
N THR A 468 -39.78 36.70 47.08
CA THR A 468 -38.61 36.65 47.97
C THR A 468 -38.04 35.23 48.08
N GLU A 469 -38.88 34.23 48.22
CA GLU A 469 -38.46 32.79 48.21
C GLU A 469 -37.83 32.41 46.90
N GLU A 470 -38.35 32.85 45.76
CA GLU A 470 -37.75 32.62 44.42
C GLU A 470 -36.34 33.21 44.36
N VAL A 471 -36.10 34.42 44.85
CA VAL A 471 -34.77 35.07 44.88
C VAL A 471 -33.78 34.27 45.75
N ILE A 472 -34.24 33.83 46.95
CA ILE A 472 -33.39 33.01 47.83
C ILE A 472 -33.08 31.64 47.23
N ASN A 473 -34.01 30.99 46.54
CA ASN A 473 -33.80 29.72 45.91
C ASN A 473 -32.84 29.85 44.72
N GLU A 474 -33.03 30.87 43.84
CA GLU A 474 -32.10 31.17 42.75
C GLU A 474 -30.68 31.45 43.30
N TYR A 475 -30.57 32.19 44.41
CA TYR A 475 -29.28 32.43 45.05
C TYR A 475 -28.61 31.14 45.53
N LYS A 476 -29.33 30.24 46.18
CA LYS A 476 -28.80 28.94 46.64
C LYS A 476 -28.34 28.06 45.47
N GLU A 477 -29.12 28.01 44.40
CA GLU A 477 -28.74 27.26 43.18
C GLU A 477 -27.44 27.81 42.57
N LEU A 478 -27.30 29.14 42.54
CA LEU A 478 -26.08 29.77 42.03
C LEU A 478 -24.87 29.51 42.92
N LEU A 479 -25.05 29.46 44.26
CA LEU A 479 -23.95 29.09 45.17
C LEU A 479 -23.44 27.66 44.89
N VAL A 480 -24.34 26.72 44.71
CA VAL A 480 -23.95 25.35 44.30
C VAL A 480 -23.19 25.34 42.99
N LYS A 481 -23.68 26.13 42.01
CA LYS A 481 -23.00 26.27 40.69
C LYS A 481 -21.62 26.93 40.83
N ILE A 482 -21.48 27.97 41.67
CA ILE A 482 -20.21 28.62 41.95
C ILE A 482 -19.22 27.65 42.59
N ALA A 483 -19.67 26.88 43.58
CA ALA A 483 -18.84 25.87 44.26
C ALA A 483 -18.33 24.82 43.25
N GLU A 484 -19.19 24.32 42.34
CA GLU A 484 -18.81 23.37 41.31
C GLU A 484 -17.82 23.99 40.31
N LEU A 485 -18.06 25.21 39.84
CA LEU A 485 -17.17 25.91 38.93
C LEU A 485 -15.79 26.17 39.55
N LEU A 486 -15.74 26.53 40.85
CA LEU A 486 -14.48 26.67 41.56
C LEU A 486 -13.77 25.31 41.75
N HIS A 487 -14.52 24.22 41.97
CA HIS A 487 -13.96 22.88 42.04
C HIS A 487 -13.32 22.48 40.67
N ILE A 488 -14.00 22.72 39.55
CA ILE A 488 -13.46 22.46 38.20
C ILE A 488 -12.18 23.25 37.93
N ILE A 489 -12.13 24.52 38.34
CA ILE A 489 -10.98 25.42 38.10
C ILE A 489 -9.79 25.02 38.98
N ASN A 490 -10.00 24.58 40.20
CA ASN A 490 -8.94 24.35 41.19
C ASN A 490 -8.48 22.88 41.26
N SER A 491 -9.26 21.90 40.76
CA SER A 491 -8.91 20.49 40.74
C SER A 491 -8.69 20.00 39.32
N PRO A 492 -7.43 19.63 38.95
CA PRO A 492 -7.13 19.00 37.67
C PRO A 492 -7.92 17.71 37.45
N GLU A 493 -8.16 16.94 38.51
CA GLU A 493 -8.92 15.68 38.44
C GLU A 493 -10.37 15.93 38.02
N ARG A 494 -11.05 16.91 38.71
CA ARG A 494 -12.44 17.26 38.35
C ARG A 494 -12.55 17.84 36.93
N LEU A 495 -11.57 18.64 36.52
CA LEU A 495 -11.49 19.16 35.14
C LEU A 495 -11.45 18.00 34.12
N MET A 496 -10.63 16.99 34.36
CA MET A 496 -10.53 15.83 33.47
C MET A 496 -11.79 14.97 33.48
N GLU A 497 -12.46 14.83 34.63
CA GLU A 497 -13.78 14.18 34.75
C GLU A 497 -14.84 14.90 33.89
N VAL A 498 -14.92 16.23 33.94
CA VAL A 498 -15.85 17.00 33.09
C VAL A 498 -15.56 16.80 31.61
N ILE A 499 -14.29 16.79 31.20
CA ILE A 499 -13.92 16.51 29.81
C ILE A 499 -14.36 15.09 29.43
N ARG A 500 -14.14 14.10 30.27
CA ARG A 500 -14.61 12.73 30.09
C ARG A 500 -16.12 12.66 29.87
N GLU A 501 -16.88 13.24 30.79
CA GLU A 501 -18.34 13.28 30.73
C GLU A 501 -18.82 13.89 29.40
N GLU A 502 -18.17 14.95 28.91
CA GLU A 502 -18.49 15.59 27.64
C GLU A 502 -18.16 14.71 26.45
N LEU A 503 -17.01 14.02 26.46
CA LEU A 503 -16.64 13.10 25.37
C LEU A 503 -17.58 11.88 25.32
N GLU A 504 -17.99 11.36 26.49
CA GLU A 504 -19.00 10.28 26.58
C GLU A 504 -20.37 10.72 26.05
N GLN A 505 -20.78 11.96 26.32
CA GLN A 505 -22.01 12.53 25.73
C GLN A 505 -21.92 12.63 24.19
N VAL A 506 -20.80 13.08 23.68
CA VAL A 506 -20.56 13.13 22.22
C VAL A 506 -20.62 11.73 21.63
N ARG A 507 -19.98 10.75 22.29
CA ARG A 507 -20.02 9.35 21.87
C ARG A 507 -21.44 8.79 21.85
N ALA A 508 -22.22 9.04 22.89
CA ALA A 508 -23.63 8.59 22.97
C ALA A 508 -24.52 9.20 21.86
N GLN A 509 -24.20 10.39 21.38
CA GLN A 509 -24.98 11.09 20.35
C GLN A 509 -24.58 10.78 18.92
N PHE A 510 -23.32 10.52 18.64
CA PHE A 510 -22.75 10.51 17.28
C PHE A 510 -21.94 9.26 16.95
N ALA A 511 -21.77 8.31 17.88
CA ALA A 511 -21.05 7.07 17.62
C ALA A 511 -21.75 6.26 16.51
N ASP A 512 -20.96 5.72 15.60
CA ASP A 512 -21.39 4.83 14.54
C ASP A 512 -20.37 3.71 14.33
N GLU A 513 -20.73 2.72 13.54
CA GLU A 513 -19.85 1.59 13.23
C GLU A 513 -18.77 1.96 12.21
N ARG A 514 -17.65 1.25 12.30
CA ARG A 514 -16.57 1.31 11.30
C ARG A 514 -17.09 0.85 9.94
N ARG A 515 -16.74 1.57 8.90
CA ARG A 515 -17.08 1.26 7.51
C ARG A 515 -15.95 0.54 6.78
N THR A 516 -14.70 0.99 6.95
CA THR A 516 -13.53 0.44 6.27
C THR A 516 -12.98 -0.76 7.02
N GLU A 517 -12.88 -1.89 6.36
CA GLU A 517 -12.28 -3.10 6.90
C GLU A 517 -10.75 -3.07 6.74
N ILE A 518 -10.02 -3.51 7.78
CA ILE A 518 -8.56 -3.64 7.73
C ILE A 518 -8.22 -5.12 7.60
N THR A 519 -7.77 -5.53 6.43
CA THR A 519 -7.39 -6.92 6.15
C THR A 519 -5.95 -7.18 6.56
N ALA A 520 -5.64 -8.44 6.90
CA ALA A 520 -4.26 -8.88 7.01
C ALA A 520 -3.59 -8.69 5.64
N ALA A 521 -2.31 -8.30 5.62
CA ALA A 521 -1.60 -8.14 4.36
C ALA A 521 -1.64 -9.46 3.57
N SER A 522 -2.51 -9.55 2.57
CA SER A 522 -2.17 -10.32 1.40
C SER A 522 -1.02 -9.56 0.76
N GLY A 523 0.14 -10.18 0.57
CA GLY A 523 1.36 -9.53 0.09
C GLY A 523 1.08 -8.53 -1.03
N ASP A 524 2.01 -7.62 -1.28
CA ASP A 524 1.96 -6.82 -2.52
C ASP A 524 1.60 -7.80 -3.65
N ILE A 525 0.62 -7.46 -4.50
CA ILE A 525 0.27 -8.28 -5.67
C ILE A 525 1.57 -8.43 -6.45
N ASP A 526 2.20 -9.60 -6.31
CA ASP A 526 3.39 -9.90 -7.09
C ASP A 526 2.97 -10.11 -8.54
N LEU A 527 3.85 -9.82 -9.47
CA LEU A 527 3.55 -10.04 -10.90
C LEU A 527 3.11 -11.50 -11.14
N GLU A 528 3.56 -12.42 -10.28
CA GLU A 528 3.18 -13.83 -10.27
C GLU A 528 1.68 -14.06 -10.01
N ASP A 529 1.07 -13.26 -9.10
CA ASP A 529 -0.36 -13.36 -8.77
C ASP A 529 -1.29 -12.95 -9.93
N LEU A 530 -0.73 -12.31 -10.95
CA LEU A 530 -1.43 -11.86 -12.15
C LEU A 530 -1.40 -12.90 -13.29
N ILE A 531 -0.71 -14.01 -13.10
CA ILE A 531 -0.47 -15.01 -14.15
C ILE A 531 -1.05 -16.34 -13.73
N ALA A 532 -1.87 -16.92 -14.59
CA ALA A 532 -2.41 -18.25 -14.34
C ALA A 532 -1.27 -19.30 -14.28
N GLN A 533 -1.35 -20.21 -13.31
CA GLN A 533 -0.45 -21.34 -13.23
C GLN A 533 -0.84 -22.37 -14.30
N GLU A 534 0.00 -22.54 -15.29
CA GLU A 534 -0.18 -23.55 -16.35
C GLU A 534 1.16 -24.13 -16.76
N ASP A 535 1.13 -25.38 -17.19
CA ASP A 535 2.32 -26.04 -17.73
C ASP A 535 2.53 -25.62 -19.18
N VAL A 536 3.75 -25.21 -19.47
CA VAL A 536 4.13 -24.66 -20.76
C VAL A 536 5.40 -25.33 -21.30
N VAL A 537 5.52 -25.31 -22.61
CA VAL A 537 6.73 -25.75 -23.30
C VAL A 537 7.59 -24.54 -23.64
N VAL A 538 8.76 -24.46 -23.02
CA VAL A 538 9.77 -23.43 -23.32
C VAL A 538 10.73 -23.97 -24.38
N THR A 539 10.98 -23.17 -25.41
CA THR A 539 11.94 -23.49 -26.48
C THR A 539 13.00 -22.42 -26.57
N LEU A 540 14.26 -22.88 -26.70
CA LEU A 540 15.42 -22.04 -26.99
C LEU A 540 16.05 -22.52 -28.29
N SER A 541 16.21 -21.60 -29.25
CA SER A 541 16.88 -21.91 -30.52
C SER A 541 18.40 -21.70 -30.45
N HIS A 542 19.13 -22.25 -31.45
CA HIS A 542 20.59 -22.11 -31.57
C HIS A 542 21.02 -20.64 -31.69
N GLU A 543 20.28 -19.83 -32.47
CA GLU A 543 20.49 -18.37 -32.55
C GLU A 543 20.07 -17.61 -31.29
N GLY A 544 19.59 -18.30 -30.24
CA GLY A 544 19.22 -17.72 -28.99
C GLY A 544 17.83 -17.11 -28.96
N TYR A 545 16.89 -17.51 -29.79
CA TYR A 545 15.48 -17.11 -29.66
C TYR A 545 14.77 -17.99 -28.66
N VAL A 546 14.02 -17.36 -27.76
CA VAL A 546 13.27 -18.02 -26.70
C VAL A 546 11.79 -17.65 -26.76
N LYS A 547 10.93 -18.63 -26.49
CA LYS A 547 9.49 -18.46 -26.33
C LYS A 547 8.91 -19.55 -25.44
N TYR A 548 7.68 -19.33 -24.96
CA TYR A 548 6.89 -20.39 -24.38
C TYR A 548 5.53 -20.52 -25.05
N GLN A 549 4.93 -21.71 -24.91
CA GLN A 549 3.62 -22.07 -25.46
C GLN A 549 2.89 -22.94 -24.43
N PRO A 550 1.56 -22.82 -24.28
CA PRO A 550 0.79 -23.75 -23.48
C PRO A 550 1.02 -25.21 -23.92
N LEU A 551 1.11 -26.13 -22.95
CA LEU A 551 1.30 -27.54 -23.22
C LEU A 551 0.15 -28.11 -24.05
N THR A 552 -1.07 -27.57 -23.87
CA THR A 552 -2.28 -27.93 -24.63
C THR A 552 -2.16 -27.73 -26.13
N ASP A 553 -1.28 -26.81 -26.59
CA ASP A 553 -1.01 -26.64 -28.02
C ASP A 553 -0.24 -27.80 -28.65
N TYR A 554 0.29 -28.72 -27.83
CA TYR A 554 1.04 -29.91 -28.21
C TYR A 554 0.20 -31.18 -28.12
N GLU A 555 -1.09 -31.14 -28.54
CA GLU A 555 -1.93 -32.33 -28.61
C GLU A 555 -1.25 -33.48 -29.29
N ALA A 556 -1.24 -34.64 -28.67
CA ALA A 556 -0.70 -35.88 -29.18
C ALA A 556 -1.41 -36.28 -30.49
N GLN A 557 -0.66 -36.52 -31.58
CA GLN A 557 -1.22 -37.02 -32.84
C GLN A 557 -1.18 -38.53 -32.87
N ARG A 558 -2.30 -39.17 -33.24
CA ARG A 558 -2.41 -40.62 -33.46
C ARG A 558 -1.36 -41.10 -34.45
N ARG A 559 -0.89 -42.37 -34.30
CA ARG A 559 0.08 -43.04 -35.15
C ARG A 559 -0.20 -42.84 -36.66
N GLY A 560 0.77 -42.29 -37.39
CA GLY A 560 0.67 -42.11 -38.85
C GLY A 560 0.42 -40.65 -39.30
N GLY A 561 0.32 -39.69 -38.39
CA GLY A 561 0.22 -38.26 -38.73
C GLY A 561 1.57 -37.66 -39.18
N LYS A 562 1.55 -36.76 -40.13
CA LYS A 562 2.73 -35.92 -40.42
C LYS A 562 3.01 -35.01 -39.23
N GLY A 563 4.18 -35.13 -38.60
CA GLY A 563 4.63 -34.30 -37.52
C GLY A 563 4.40 -32.79 -37.83
N LYS A 564 3.98 -32.02 -36.84
CA LYS A 564 3.85 -30.55 -36.98
C LYS A 564 5.18 -29.92 -36.60
N SER A 565 5.73 -29.06 -37.46
CA SER A 565 6.93 -28.30 -37.14
C SER A 565 6.72 -27.40 -35.94
N ALA A 566 7.62 -27.46 -34.95
CA ALA A 566 7.54 -26.65 -33.72
C ALA A 566 7.77 -25.14 -34.00
N THR A 567 8.42 -24.78 -35.11
CA THR A 567 8.71 -23.38 -35.46
C THR A 567 8.93 -23.25 -36.99
N LYS A 568 8.52 -22.15 -37.63
CA LYS A 568 9.02 -21.75 -38.93
C LYS A 568 10.33 -21.00 -38.71
N MET A 569 11.42 -21.59 -39.09
CA MET A 569 12.77 -21.02 -38.95
C MET A 569 13.34 -20.49 -40.27
N LYS A 570 14.34 -19.62 -40.17
CA LYS A 570 15.26 -19.36 -41.27
C LYS A 570 16.09 -20.62 -41.52
N ASP A 571 16.64 -20.74 -42.73
CA ASP A 571 17.32 -21.94 -43.20
C ASP A 571 18.54 -22.40 -42.37
N GLU A 572 18.92 -21.69 -41.29
CA GLU A 572 20.11 -21.93 -40.48
C GLU A 572 19.87 -21.99 -38.96
N ASP A 573 18.64 -21.84 -38.44
CA ASP A 573 18.32 -21.87 -36.98
C ASP A 573 17.50 -23.10 -36.62
N PHE A 574 17.74 -23.69 -35.45
CA PHE A 574 17.06 -24.89 -34.97
C PHE A 574 16.79 -24.82 -33.43
N ILE A 575 15.86 -25.58 -32.94
CA ILE A 575 15.58 -25.66 -31.46
C ILE A 575 16.71 -26.47 -30.80
N GLU A 576 17.50 -25.79 -30.00
CA GLU A 576 18.59 -26.39 -29.25
C GLU A 576 18.12 -26.97 -27.92
N LYS A 577 17.19 -26.29 -27.23
CA LYS A 577 16.64 -26.73 -25.93
C LYS A 577 15.13 -26.65 -25.94
N LEU A 578 14.51 -27.69 -25.40
CA LEU A 578 13.08 -27.80 -25.16
C LEU A 578 12.88 -28.30 -23.72
N LEU A 579 12.07 -27.62 -22.94
CA LEU A 579 11.75 -28.04 -21.58
C LEU A 579 10.28 -27.74 -21.26
N VAL A 580 9.71 -28.57 -20.40
CA VAL A 580 8.40 -28.36 -19.80
C VAL A 580 8.62 -27.72 -18.45
N ALA A 581 7.90 -26.63 -18.17
CA ALA A 581 7.98 -25.87 -16.93
C ALA A 581 6.62 -25.24 -16.61
N ASN A 582 6.37 -24.92 -15.35
CA ASN A 582 5.21 -24.15 -14.97
C ASN A 582 5.46 -22.64 -15.24
N THR A 583 4.41 -21.88 -15.55
CA THR A 583 4.54 -20.42 -15.77
C THR A 583 5.20 -19.68 -14.61
N HIS A 584 5.04 -20.17 -13.37
CA HIS A 584 5.63 -19.58 -12.16
C HIS A 584 7.05 -20.08 -11.84
N ASP A 585 7.55 -21.10 -12.56
CA ASP A 585 8.90 -21.62 -12.34
C ASP A 585 9.96 -20.55 -12.65
N THR A 586 11.09 -20.71 -11.98
CA THR A 586 12.29 -19.93 -12.27
C THR A 586 13.21 -20.76 -13.14
N ILE A 587 13.63 -20.22 -14.28
CA ILE A 587 14.65 -20.81 -15.13
C ILE A 587 16.02 -20.27 -14.71
N LEU A 588 16.90 -21.18 -14.33
CA LEU A 588 18.31 -20.89 -14.12
C LEU A 588 19.04 -20.98 -15.46
N CYS A 589 19.46 -19.84 -16.00
CA CYS A 589 20.14 -19.73 -17.28
C CYS A 589 21.66 -19.66 -17.05
N PHE A 590 22.39 -20.74 -17.35
CA PHE A 590 23.84 -20.80 -17.24
C PHE A 590 24.49 -20.46 -18.59
N SER A 591 25.44 -19.55 -18.57
CA SER A 591 26.14 -19.14 -19.76
C SER A 591 27.46 -19.88 -19.98
N SER A 592 27.95 -19.88 -21.24
CA SER A 592 29.25 -20.40 -21.62
C SER A 592 30.42 -19.81 -20.84
N ARG A 593 30.26 -18.62 -20.27
CA ARG A 593 31.24 -17.94 -19.42
C ARG A 593 31.13 -18.27 -17.92
N GLY A 594 30.34 -19.28 -17.56
CA GLY A 594 30.16 -19.71 -16.17
C GLY A 594 29.36 -18.74 -15.32
N ARG A 595 28.52 -17.90 -15.91
CA ARG A 595 27.60 -17.00 -15.22
C ARG A 595 26.20 -17.62 -15.16
N LEU A 596 25.46 -17.22 -14.12
CA LEU A 596 24.05 -17.59 -13.95
C LEU A 596 23.19 -16.33 -14.02
N TYR A 597 22.11 -16.42 -14.77
CA TYR A 597 21.02 -15.49 -14.84
C TYR A 597 19.72 -16.17 -14.45
N TRP A 598 18.78 -15.41 -13.89
CA TRP A 598 17.45 -15.90 -13.51
C TRP A 598 16.42 -15.32 -14.47
N LEU A 599 15.48 -16.15 -14.84
CA LEU A 599 14.40 -15.78 -15.72
C LEU A 599 13.13 -16.49 -15.25
N LYS A 600 12.06 -15.74 -14.97
CA LYS A 600 10.76 -16.34 -14.72
C LYS A 600 10.12 -16.78 -16.04
N VAL A 601 9.47 -17.92 -16.06
CA VAL A 601 8.85 -18.47 -17.28
C VAL A 601 7.86 -17.47 -17.88
N TYR A 602 7.03 -16.83 -17.04
CA TYR A 602 6.07 -15.81 -17.48
C TYR A 602 6.70 -14.55 -18.09
N GLN A 603 7.99 -14.31 -17.91
CA GLN A 603 8.70 -13.18 -18.54
C GLN A 603 9.11 -13.46 -19.98
N LEU A 604 9.06 -14.72 -20.39
CA LEU A 604 9.28 -15.12 -21.77
C LEU A 604 8.10 -14.67 -22.66
N PRO A 605 8.31 -14.45 -23.95
CA PRO A 605 7.21 -14.15 -24.86
C PRO A 605 6.38 -15.40 -25.11
N GLN A 606 5.07 -15.30 -24.88
CA GLN A 606 4.13 -16.28 -25.36
C GLN A 606 3.99 -16.14 -26.88
N ALA A 607 4.19 -17.20 -27.63
CA ALA A 607 4.15 -17.13 -29.07
C ALA A 607 3.66 -18.46 -29.69
N SER A 608 2.92 -18.36 -30.79
CA SER A 608 2.44 -19.53 -31.52
C SER A 608 3.58 -20.39 -32.07
N ARG A 609 3.29 -21.65 -32.43
CA ARG A 609 4.27 -22.61 -33.00
C ARG A 609 5.08 -22.03 -34.16
N GLY A 610 4.48 -21.24 -35.05
CA GLY A 610 5.13 -20.68 -36.20
C GLY A 610 5.92 -19.40 -35.95
N ALA A 611 5.90 -18.82 -34.76
CA ALA A 611 6.62 -17.60 -34.42
C ALA A 611 8.02 -17.91 -33.89
N ARG A 612 9.00 -17.02 -34.14
CA ARG A 612 10.39 -17.18 -33.70
C ARG A 612 10.59 -17.00 -32.19
N GLY A 613 9.76 -16.22 -31.55
CA GLY A 613 10.00 -15.76 -30.20
C GLY A 613 10.87 -14.49 -30.14
N ARG A 614 11.59 -14.26 -29.05
CA ARG A 614 12.41 -13.07 -28.80
C ARG A 614 13.85 -13.48 -28.52
N PRO A 615 14.85 -12.74 -29.02
CA PRO A 615 16.24 -13.03 -28.71
C PRO A 615 16.50 -12.95 -27.20
N ILE A 616 17.14 -13.96 -26.63
CA ILE A 616 17.43 -14.03 -25.21
C ILE A 616 18.36 -12.91 -24.74
N VAL A 617 19.21 -12.40 -25.63
CA VAL A 617 20.08 -11.23 -25.40
C VAL A 617 19.29 -9.93 -25.14
N ASN A 618 18.02 -9.86 -25.57
CA ASN A 618 17.13 -8.74 -25.30
C ASN A 618 16.38 -8.90 -23.94
N ILE A 619 16.50 -10.06 -23.31
CA ILE A 619 15.85 -10.38 -22.05
C ILE A 619 16.88 -10.44 -20.92
N LEU A 620 18.05 -11.05 -21.19
CA LEU A 620 19.15 -11.17 -20.24
C LEU A 620 20.32 -10.26 -20.63
N PRO A 621 21.01 -9.65 -19.66
CA PRO A 621 22.15 -8.76 -19.92
C PRO A 621 23.43 -9.55 -20.22
N LEU A 622 23.43 -10.32 -21.33
CA LEU A 622 24.57 -11.11 -21.76
C LEU A 622 25.71 -10.22 -22.25
N GLN A 623 26.95 -10.69 -22.05
CA GLN A 623 28.15 -10.03 -22.58
C GLN A 623 28.35 -10.39 -24.05
N GLU A 624 29.26 -9.68 -24.73
CA GLU A 624 29.60 -9.97 -26.11
C GLU A 624 30.19 -11.39 -26.27
N ASN A 625 29.68 -12.16 -27.22
CA ASN A 625 30.00 -13.58 -27.45
C ASN A 625 29.65 -14.53 -26.24
N GLU A 626 28.81 -14.12 -25.35
CA GLU A 626 28.26 -14.98 -24.30
C GLU A 626 26.94 -15.64 -24.80
N ARG A 627 26.86 -16.98 -24.68
CA ARG A 627 25.67 -17.75 -25.06
C ARG A 627 25.16 -18.54 -23.84
N ILE A 628 23.89 -18.88 -23.83
CA ILE A 628 23.29 -19.72 -22.81
C ILE A 628 23.55 -21.19 -23.17
N THR A 629 24.26 -21.88 -22.28
CA THR A 629 24.65 -23.27 -22.46
C THR A 629 23.63 -24.25 -21.86
N ALA A 630 23.06 -23.90 -20.73
CA ALA A 630 22.07 -24.73 -20.02
C ALA A 630 20.95 -23.90 -19.44
N ILE A 631 19.74 -24.41 -19.47
CA ILE A 631 18.55 -23.89 -18.84
C ILE A 631 17.93 -24.94 -17.93
N LEU A 632 17.72 -24.63 -16.66
CA LEU A 632 17.18 -25.55 -15.67
C LEU A 632 15.96 -24.90 -15.00
N PRO A 633 14.76 -25.46 -15.16
CA PRO A 633 13.56 -25.01 -14.46
C PRO A 633 13.62 -25.48 -13.02
N ILE A 634 13.26 -24.59 -12.09
CA ILE A 634 13.12 -24.90 -10.68
C ILE A 634 11.85 -24.28 -10.14
N SER A 635 11.10 -25.03 -9.35
CA SER A 635 9.92 -24.54 -8.64
C SER A 635 10.29 -23.97 -7.26
N ALA A 636 11.32 -24.52 -6.61
CA ALA A 636 11.79 -24.10 -5.29
C ALA A 636 13.29 -24.31 -5.12
N TYR A 637 13.90 -23.60 -4.15
CA TYR A 637 15.30 -23.79 -3.75
C TYR A 637 15.39 -24.77 -2.57
N GLU A 638 15.43 -26.08 -2.88
CA GLU A 638 15.50 -27.15 -1.89
C GLU A 638 16.91 -27.24 -1.28
N GLU A 639 17.01 -27.49 0.04
CA GLU A 639 18.29 -27.50 0.76
C GLU A 639 19.15 -28.75 0.45
N ASP A 640 18.53 -29.83 0.05
CA ASP A 640 19.15 -31.10 -0.27
C ASP A 640 19.52 -31.26 -1.76
N LYS A 641 19.30 -30.23 -2.57
CA LYS A 641 19.63 -30.22 -4.00
C LYS A 641 20.94 -29.49 -4.27
N PHE A 642 21.66 -29.96 -5.26
CA PHE A 642 22.89 -29.38 -5.73
C PHE A 642 22.82 -29.13 -7.25
N VAL A 643 23.63 -28.20 -7.69
CA VAL A 643 23.89 -27.99 -9.12
C VAL A 643 25.29 -28.49 -9.42
N ILE A 644 25.37 -29.49 -10.31
CA ILE A 644 26.63 -29.99 -10.86
C ILE A 644 26.90 -29.34 -12.22
N MET A 645 28.12 -28.89 -12.43
CA MET A 645 28.56 -28.21 -13.65
C MET A 645 29.82 -28.90 -14.20
N ALA A 646 29.93 -28.94 -15.54
CA ALA A 646 31.11 -29.47 -16.21
C ALA A 646 31.60 -28.52 -17.30
N THR A 647 32.92 -28.42 -17.48
CA THR A 647 33.54 -27.61 -18.52
C THR A 647 34.15 -28.44 -19.63
N ALA A 648 34.37 -27.86 -20.79
CA ALA A 648 35.03 -28.48 -21.94
C ALA A 648 36.43 -29.00 -21.57
N GLY A 649 37.16 -28.31 -20.69
CA GLY A 649 38.45 -28.71 -20.17
C GLY A 649 38.39 -29.86 -19.11
N GLY A 650 37.21 -30.43 -18.86
CA GLY A 650 37.04 -31.58 -17.98
C GLY A 650 37.03 -31.27 -16.48
N ILE A 651 36.76 -30.02 -16.13
CA ILE A 651 36.56 -29.60 -14.74
C ILE A 651 35.11 -29.81 -14.34
N VAL A 652 34.87 -30.28 -13.12
CA VAL A 652 33.54 -30.43 -12.53
C VAL A 652 33.43 -29.65 -11.22
N LYS A 653 32.25 -29.13 -10.95
CA LYS A 653 31.98 -28.37 -9.74
C LYS A 653 30.56 -28.67 -9.24
N LYS A 654 30.45 -28.77 -7.91
CA LYS A 654 29.17 -28.96 -7.23
C LYS A 654 28.91 -27.79 -6.30
N ILE A 655 27.69 -27.22 -6.36
CA ILE A 655 27.24 -26.08 -5.53
C ILE A 655 25.85 -26.41 -4.98
N ALA A 656 25.55 -26.06 -3.72
CA ALA A 656 24.20 -26.18 -3.18
C ALA A 656 23.22 -25.26 -3.96
N LEU A 657 22.04 -25.76 -4.30
CA LEU A 657 21.01 -25.00 -5.05
C LEU A 657 20.62 -23.69 -4.34
N THR A 658 20.61 -23.71 -3.00
CA THR A 658 20.29 -22.57 -2.15
C THR A 658 21.25 -21.37 -2.31
N GLU A 659 22.50 -21.60 -2.75
CA GLU A 659 23.46 -20.54 -3.06
C GLU A 659 23.00 -19.63 -4.22
N PHE A 660 22.03 -20.06 -4.98
CA PHE A 660 21.45 -19.36 -6.10
C PHE A 660 20.08 -18.72 -5.77
N SER A 661 19.63 -18.73 -4.50
CA SER A 661 18.32 -18.21 -4.06
C SER A 661 18.22 -16.68 -4.06
N ARG A 662 19.32 -15.96 -4.31
CA ARG A 662 19.35 -14.49 -4.32
C ARG A 662 19.61 -13.93 -5.73
N PRO A 663 18.58 -13.73 -6.53
CA PRO A 663 18.71 -13.24 -7.89
C PRO A 663 19.31 -11.82 -7.94
N ARG A 664 20.13 -11.59 -8.96
CA ARG A 664 20.66 -10.26 -9.29
C ARG A 664 20.44 -9.99 -10.77
N SER A 665 20.01 -8.78 -11.10
CA SER A 665 19.73 -8.37 -12.49
C SER A 665 20.97 -8.48 -13.42
N SER A 666 22.18 -8.29 -12.89
CA SER A 666 23.43 -8.43 -13.64
C SER A 666 23.96 -9.87 -13.76
N GLY A 667 23.24 -10.86 -13.24
CA GLY A 667 23.73 -12.22 -13.08
C GLY A 667 24.84 -12.35 -12.02
N ILE A 668 25.21 -13.58 -11.71
CA ILE A 668 26.31 -13.90 -10.79
C ILE A 668 27.27 -14.89 -11.43
N ILE A 669 28.49 -14.95 -10.95
CA ILE A 669 29.45 -15.99 -11.29
C ILE A 669 29.04 -17.27 -10.57
N ALA A 670 28.75 -18.34 -11.33
CA ALA A 670 28.45 -19.67 -10.82
C ALA A 670 29.70 -20.56 -10.82
N LEU A 671 30.55 -20.40 -11.83
CA LEU A 671 31.81 -21.10 -12.00
C LEU A 671 32.90 -20.15 -12.50
N ASN A 672 34.06 -20.14 -11.87
CA ASN A 672 35.22 -19.41 -12.36
C ASN A 672 35.97 -20.27 -13.37
N LEU A 673 35.84 -19.93 -14.66
CA LEU A 673 36.45 -20.65 -15.77
C LEU A 673 37.94 -20.33 -15.88
N ARG A 674 38.74 -21.28 -16.38
CA ARG A 674 40.10 -21.07 -16.83
C ARG A 674 40.08 -20.36 -18.21
N ASP A 675 41.23 -19.81 -18.59
CA ASP A 675 41.38 -19.21 -19.91
C ASP A 675 41.08 -20.22 -21.01
N GLU A 676 40.29 -19.81 -22.01
CA GLU A 676 39.83 -20.61 -23.18
C GLU A 676 38.88 -21.80 -22.83
N ASP A 677 38.46 -21.98 -21.54
CA ASP A 677 37.50 -23.03 -21.16
C ASP A 677 36.07 -22.51 -21.24
N GLU A 678 35.15 -23.40 -21.51
CA GLU A 678 33.71 -23.06 -21.55
C GLU A 678 32.86 -24.06 -20.74
N LEU A 679 31.77 -23.59 -20.17
CA LEU A 679 30.78 -24.43 -19.52
C LEU A 679 29.99 -25.21 -20.57
N ILE A 680 29.96 -26.57 -20.44
CA ILE A 680 29.30 -27.42 -21.45
C ILE A 680 28.02 -28.09 -20.94
N GLY A 681 27.88 -28.27 -19.67
CA GLY A 681 26.73 -28.97 -19.09
C GLY A 681 26.48 -28.60 -17.65
N VAL A 682 25.21 -28.57 -17.28
CA VAL A 682 24.72 -28.31 -15.91
C VAL A 682 23.51 -29.20 -15.65
N ASP A 683 23.43 -29.79 -14.46
CA ASP A 683 22.25 -30.55 -14.03
C ASP A 683 22.03 -30.39 -12.54
N ILE A 684 20.82 -30.73 -12.07
CA ILE A 684 20.44 -30.73 -10.66
C ILE A 684 20.59 -32.16 -10.11
N THR A 685 21.23 -32.26 -8.95
CA THR A 685 21.52 -33.52 -8.28
C THR A 685 21.05 -33.51 -6.81
N ASP A 686 20.95 -34.70 -6.19
CA ASP A 686 20.54 -34.82 -4.78
C ASP A 686 21.70 -35.19 -3.84
N GLY A 687 22.95 -35.18 -4.31
CA GLY A 687 24.15 -35.49 -3.53
C GLY A 687 24.54 -36.94 -3.57
N SER A 688 23.68 -37.86 -4.03
CA SER A 688 23.90 -39.32 -4.09
C SER A 688 24.01 -39.86 -5.52
N ASN A 689 23.92 -38.99 -6.52
CA ASN A 689 23.92 -39.36 -7.93
C ASN A 689 25.31 -39.86 -8.42
N GLU A 690 25.34 -40.45 -9.60
CA GLU A 690 26.55 -40.67 -10.36
C GLU A 690 26.71 -39.66 -11.49
N ILE A 691 27.93 -39.36 -11.82
CA ILE A 691 28.29 -38.36 -12.84
C ILE A 691 29.04 -39.07 -13.97
N MET A 692 28.66 -38.80 -15.22
CA MET A 692 29.35 -39.29 -16.40
C MET A 692 29.81 -38.14 -17.26
N LEU A 693 31.09 -38.15 -17.66
CA LEU A 693 31.68 -37.15 -18.57
C LEU A 693 32.14 -37.89 -19.84
N PHE A 694 31.64 -37.42 -20.98
CA PHE A 694 31.98 -38.00 -22.31
C PHE A 694 32.92 -37.04 -23.05
N SER A 695 34.05 -37.55 -23.56
CA SER A 695 34.98 -36.79 -24.35
C SER A 695 34.74 -36.97 -25.87
N SER A 696 35.19 -35.96 -26.63
CA SER A 696 35.09 -35.99 -28.12
C SER A 696 35.84 -37.15 -28.75
N GLN A 697 36.86 -37.71 -28.07
CA GLN A 697 37.59 -38.89 -28.50
C GLN A 697 36.94 -40.25 -28.10
N GLY A 698 35.68 -40.20 -27.69
CA GLY A 698 34.89 -41.40 -27.41
C GLY A 698 35.19 -42.05 -26.08
N ARG A 699 35.82 -41.38 -25.14
CA ARG A 699 36.05 -41.86 -23.78
C ARG A 699 34.99 -41.36 -22.81
N VAL A 700 34.79 -42.12 -21.70
CA VAL A 700 33.85 -41.74 -20.64
C VAL A 700 34.42 -42.08 -19.28
N VAL A 701 34.23 -41.22 -18.32
CA VAL A 701 34.45 -41.45 -16.90
C VAL A 701 33.12 -41.44 -16.17
N ARG A 702 32.84 -42.46 -15.37
CA ARG A 702 31.69 -42.54 -14.44
C ARG A 702 32.19 -42.58 -13.02
N PHE A 703 31.75 -41.70 -12.18
CA PHE A 703 32.15 -41.59 -10.77
C PHE A 703 30.98 -41.15 -9.90
N ALA A 704 31.04 -41.47 -8.60
CA ALA A 704 30.04 -41.07 -7.63
C ALA A 704 30.11 -39.53 -7.39
N GLU A 705 28.98 -38.87 -7.31
CA GLU A 705 28.89 -37.44 -7.00
C GLU A 705 29.58 -37.08 -5.68
N SER A 706 29.59 -37.97 -4.70
CA SER A 706 30.29 -37.83 -3.42
C SER A 706 31.79 -37.56 -3.56
N ALA A 707 32.44 -37.99 -4.68
CA ALA A 707 33.82 -37.66 -4.98
C ALA A 707 34.03 -36.15 -5.32
N VAL A 708 32.97 -35.39 -5.52
CA VAL A 708 33.01 -33.93 -5.73
C VAL A 708 32.41 -33.26 -4.49
N ARG A 709 33.29 -32.60 -3.71
CA ARG A 709 32.81 -31.80 -2.55
C ARG A 709 31.98 -30.60 -3.01
N ALA A 710 31.00 -30.19 -2.22
CA ALA A 710 30.32 -28.94 -2.44
C ALA A 710 31.29 -27.73 -2.24
N MET A 711 31.26 -26.77 -3.14
CA MET A 711 32.17 -25.63 -3.20
C MET A 711 31.41 -24.33 -3.33
N GLY A 712 32.02 -23.23 -2.87
CA GLY A 712 31.46 -21.89 -3.05
C GLY A 712 31.50 -21.43 -4.51
N ARG A 713 30.68 -20.45 -4.86
CA ARG A 713 30.49 -19.95 -6.25
C ARG A 713 31.77 -19.53 -6.98
N LEU A 714 32.75 -18.96 -6.26
CA LEU A 714 33.99 -18.45 -6.86
C LEU A 714 35.09 -19.50 -7.07
N ALA A 715 34.85 -20.77 -6.72
CA ALA A 715 35.80 -21.84 -6.95
C ALA A 715 35.83 -22.26 -8.44
N THR A 716 36.98 -22.70 -8.92
CA THR A 716 37.19 -23.23 -10.29
C THR A 716 36.70 -24.68 -10.45
N GLY A 717 36.50 -25.41 -9.38
CA GLY A 717 36.13 -26.84 -9.42
C GLY A 717 37.32 -27.78 -9.29
N VAL A 718 37.09 -29.09 -9.58
CA VAL A 718 38.08 -30.16 -9.54
C VAL A 718 38.07 -30.90 -10.89
N ARG A 719 39.22 -31.53 -11.22
CA ARG A 719 39.31 -32.31 -12.47
C ARG A 719 38.44 -33.57 -12.40
N GLY A 720 37.50 -33.71 -13.36
CA GLY A 720 36.59 -34.86 -13.49
C GLY A 720 37.14 -35.96 -14.37
N ILE A 721 37.71 -35.60 -15.53
CA ILE A 721 38.30 -36.49 -16.53
C ILE A 721 39.68 -35.98 -16.94
N LYS A 722 40.59 -36.88 -17.28
CA LYS A 722 41.87 -36.57 -17.88
C LYS A 722 41.77 -36.69 -19.39
N LEU A 723 41.79 -35.60 -20.12
CA LEU A 723 41.70 -35.50 -21.58
C LEU A 723 43.01 -35.94 -22.25
N ALA A 724 42.94 -36.37 -23.49
CA ALA A 724 44.11 -36.78 -24.29
C ALA A 724 44.97 -35.55 -24.67
N LEU A 725 46.25 -35.64 -24.51
CA LEU A 725 47.23 -34.66 -25.00
C LEU A 725 47.73 -35.04 -26.39
N THR A 726 48.34 -34.06 -27.10
CA THR A 726 48.79 -34.18 -28.53
C THR A 726 49.65 -35.39 -28.85
N ASN A 727 50.25 -36.05 -27.88
CA ASN A 727 51.20 -37.18 -28.07
C ASN A 727 50.65 -38.57 -27.72
N ASP A 728 49.41 -38.68 -27.29
CA ASP A 728 48.79 -39.94 -26.78
C ASP A 728 47.92 -40.69 -27.77
N ILE A 729 48.03 -40.41 -29.09
CA ILE A 729 47.21 -41.01 -30.14
C ILE A 729 47.89 -42.29 -30.70
N ALA A 730 48.45 -43.13 -29.89
CA ALA A 730 48.90 -44.46 -30.31
C ALA A 730 48.51 -45.52 -29.29
N ASP A 731 47.77 -46.50 -29.81
CA ASP A 731 47.34 -47.74 -29.22
C ASP A 731 47.95 -48.15 -27.89
N ASP A 732 47.20 -48.20 -26.83
CA ASP A 732 47.50 -49.09 -25.69
C ASP A 732 46.25 -49.60 -24.99
N GLU A 733 45.96 -50.88 -25.13
CA GLU A 733 44.91 -51.67 -24.48
C GLU A 733 45.35 -52.23 -23.10
N SER A 734 46.40 -51.72 -22.46
CA SER A 734 46.85 -52.19 -21.15
C SER A 734 46.49 -51.21 -20.04
N ALA A 735 45.49 -51.60 -19.25
CA ALA A 735 45.13 -50.93 -18.00
C ALA A 735 46.28 -51.15 -17.00
N VAL A 736 47.05 -50.09 -16.71
CA VAL A 736 47.89 -50.08 -15.55
C VAL A 736 47.30 -49.16 -14.52
N GLU A 737 47.01 -49.66 -13.33
CA GLU A 737 46.68 -48.89 -12.13
C GLU A 737 47.83 -47.94 -11.83
N ILE A 738 47.52 -46.64 -11.78
CA ILE A 738 48.50 -45.63 -11.37
C ILE A 738 47.88 -44.83 -10.21
N GLU A 739 48.69 -44.79 -9.18
CA GLU A 739 48.58 -44.14 -7.89
C GLU A 739 47.97 -42.73 -7.91
N GLU A 740 47.29 -42.40 -6.82
CA GLU A 740 46.80 -41.07 -6.49
C GLU A 740 47.94 -40.07 -6.50
N VAL A 741 47.98 -39.20 -7.48
CA VAL A 741 48.85 -38.05 -7.48
C VAL A 741 48.10 -36.84 -6.99
N SER A 742 48.62 -36.22 -5.96
CA SER A 742 48.15 -35.02 -5.32
C SER A 742 47.80 -33.86 -6.30
N ASP A 743 46.70 -33.17 -5.99
CA ASP A 743 46.14 -32.01 -6.71
C ASP A 743 47.04 -30.74 -6.59
N ASP A 744 48.28 -30.76 -7.09
CA ASP A 744 49.06 -29.50 -7.20
C ASP A 744 50.04 -29.51 -8.36
N ASN A 745 49.84 -28.49 -9.22
CA ASN A 745 50.78 -27.96 -10.21
C ASN A 745 51.19 -28.78 -11.41
N ALA A 746 50.42 -28.63 -12.51
CA ALA A 746 51.00 -28.52 -13.84
C ALA A 746 50.06 -27.66 -14.72
N GLU A 747 50.52 -26.50 -15.12
CA GLU A 747 50.02 -25.74 -16.28
C GLU A 747 50.32 -26.57 -17.55
N GLU A 748 49.55 -27.65 -17.74
CA GLU A 748 49.50 -28.31 -19.03
C GLU A 748 48.50 -27.55 -19.86
N THR A 749 48.92 -26.83 -20.89
CA THR A 749 48.10 -26.23 -21.91
C THR A 749 47.30 -27.31 -22.62
N LEU A 750 46.02 -27.45 -22.27
CA LEU A 750 45.03 -28.32 -22.93
C LEU A 750 44.68 -27.72 -24.30
N ASP A 751 44.91 -28.41 -25.39
CA ASP A 751 44.40 -28.04 -26.71
C ASP A 751 43.01 -28.65 -26.91
N LEU A 752 41.95 -27.84 -26.66
CA LEU A 752 40.56 -28.25 -26.77
C LEU A 752 40.14 -28.64 -28.22
N ASN A 753 40.97 -28.37 -29.23
CA ASN A 753 40.75 -28.84 -30.58
C ASN A 753 41.07 -30.33 -30.74
N ILE A 754 41.87 -30.90 -29.86
CA ILE A 754 42.27 -32.31 -29.88
C ILE A 754 41.25 -33.15 -29.15
N ASP A 755 41.01 -32.88 -27.88
CA ASP A 755 40.00 -33.60 -27.04
C ASP A 755 39.34 -32.64 -26.08
N LYS A 756 38.03 -32.76 -25.95
CA LYS A 756 37.22 -31.95 -25.00
C LYS A 756 36.07 -32.76 -24.49
N VAL A 757 35.55 -32.38 -23.31
CA VAL A 757 34.28 -32.93 -22.82
C VAL A 757 33.13 -32.36 -23.66
N VAL A 758 32.27 -33.26 -24.14
CA VAL A 758 31.13 -32.92 -25.01
C VAL A 758 29.79 -33.07 -24.30
N SER A 759 29.70 -33.93 -23.27
CA SER A 759 28.46 -34.11 -22.54
C SER A 759 28.72 -34.45 -21.07
N LEU A 760 27.90 -33.86 -20.22
CA LEU A 760 27.68 -34.24 -18.83
C LEU A 760 26.35 -35.02 -18.75
N VAL A 761 26.37 -36.21 -18.21
CA VAL A 761 25.18 -37.02 -18.00
C VAL A 761 25.09 -37.40 -16.53
N VAL A 762 23.94 -37.15 -15.91
CA VAL A 762 23.59 -37.60 -14.56
C VAL A 762 22.55 -38.72 -14.71
N PRO A 763 22.94 -40.02 -14.57
CA PRO A 763 22.01 -41.11 -14.73
C PRO A 763 20.90 -41.07 -13.67
N LYS A 764 19.64 -41.09 -14.12
CA LYS A 764 18.45 -41.08 -13.24
C LYS A 764 17.88 -42.45 -12.95
N ASN A 765 18.19 -43.45 -13.83
CA ASN A 765 17.72 -44.82 -13.77
C ASN A 765 18.71 -45.76 -14.49
N ASP A 766 18.41 -47.06 -14.60
CA ASP A 766 19.24 -48.07 -15.30
C ASP A 766 19.07 -48.07 -16.83
N GLY A 767 18.62 -46.97 -17.43
CA GLY A 767 18.45 -46.78 -18.86
C GLY A 767 19.77 -46.94 -19.65
N ALA A 768 19.67 -46.93 -20.97
CA ALA A 768 20.84 -47.00 -21.84
C ALA A 768 21.41 -45.60 -22.13
N ILE A 769 22.70 -45.52 -22.33
CA ILE A 769 23.38 -44.28 -22.83
C ILE A 769 23.46 -44.36 -24.35
N LEU A 770 22.87 -43.39 -25.00
CA LEU A 770 22.98 -43.18 -26.42
C LEU A 770 24.12 -42.21 -26.71
N THR A 771 25.01 -42.57 -27.56
CA THR A 771 26.17 -41.78 -28.00
C THR A 771 26.06 -41.53 -29.50
N ALA A 772 26.17 -40.27 -29.91
CA ALA A 772 26.16 -39.86 -31.34
C ALA A 772 27.50 -39.25 -31.77
N THR A 773 27.86 -39.45 -33.04
CA THR A 773 29.11 -38.97 -33.61
C THR A 773 28.85 -38.04 -34.78
N GLN A 774 29.86 -37.30 -35.15
CA GLN A 774 29.84 -36.22 -36.13
C GLN A 774 29.34 -36.65 -37.54
N ASN A 775 29.67 -37.88 -37.97
CA ASN A 775 29.28 -38.39 -39.30
C ASN A 775 27.97 -39.17 -39.25
N GLY A 776 27.10 -38.93 -38.26
CA GLY A 776 25.77 -39.51 -38.16
C GLY A 776 25.70 -40.96 -37.69
N TYR A 777 26.73 -41.48 -37.02
CA TYR A 777 26.72 -42.77 -36.38
C TYR A 777 26.43 -42.63 -34.89
N GLY A 778 25.89 -43.68 -34.32
CA GLY A 778 25.66 -43.75 -32.90
C GLY A 778 25.24 -45.12 -32.41
N LYS A 779 25.04 -45.28 -31.13
CA LYS A 779 24.64 -46.51 -30.50
C LYS A 779 24.05 -46.32 -29.13
N ARG A 780 23.31 -47.30 -28.64
CA ARG A 780 22.95 -47.44 -27.27
C ARG A 780 23.88 -48.39 -26.55
N THR A 781 24.27 -48.11 -25.35
CA THR A 781 25.04 -49.02 -24.49
C THR A 781 24.41 -48.99 -23.09
N GLN A 782 24.22 -50.17 -22.50
CA GLN A 782 23.62 -50.31 -21.16
C GLN A 782 24.49 -49.58 -20.13
N LEU A 783 23.86 -48.92 -19.17
CA LEU A 783 24.56 -48.18 -18.11
C LEU A 783 25.49 -49.10 -17.30
N SER A 784 25.11 -50.35 -17.11
CA SER A 784 25.87 -51.40 -16.40
C SER A 784 27.24 -51.71 -17.04
N GLU A 785 27.43 -51.46 -18.34
CA GLU A 785 28.72 -51.69 -19.00
C GLU A 785 29.76 -50.59 -18.67
N TYR A 786 29.36 -49.48 -18.06
CA TYR A 786 30.25 -48.41 -17.66
C TYR A 786 30.65 -48.55 -16.19
N PRO A 787 31.89 -49.01 -15.89
CA PRO A 787 32.31 -49.16 -14.51
C PRO A 787 32.46 -47.85 -13.80
N THR A 788 31.99 -47.77 -12.55
CA THR A 788 32.22 -46.62 -11.67
C THR A 788 33.70 -46.64 -11.25
N LYS A 789 34.41 -45.53 -11.50
CA LYS A 789 35.80 -45.30 -11.19
C LYS A 789 36.01 -43.99 -10.39
N SER A 790 37.24 -43.78 -9.93
CA SER A 790 37.58 -42.46 -9.39
C SER A 790 37.60 -41.38 -10.47
N ARG A 791 37.32 -40.13 -10.06
CA ARG A 791 37.49 -38.95 -10.94
C ARG A 791 38.97 -38.76 -11.34
N ASN A 792 39.23 -37.92 -12.33
CA ASN A 792 40.58 -37.56 -12.82
C ASN A 792 41.33 -38.75 -13.46
N THR A 793 40.62 -39.66 -14.15
CA THR A 793 41.16 -40.75 -14.93
C THR A 793 40.94 -40.56 -16.42
N LYS A 794 41.69 -41.30 -17.28
CA LYS A 794 41.42 -41.32 -18.76
C LYS A 794 40.09 -41.99 -19.13
N GLY A 795 39.39 -42.59 -18.15
CA GLY A 795 38.14 -43.29 -18.35
C GLY A 795 38.23 -44.59 -19.21
N VAL A 796 37.06 -44.99 -19.67
CA VAL A 796 36.94 -46.19 -20.59
C VAL A 796 36.41 -45.75 -21.96
N ILE A 797 36.58 -46.58 -22.94
CA ILE A 797 36.05 -46.31 -24.30
C ILE A 797 34.52 -46.45 -24.22
N SER A 798 33.80 -45.39 -24.63
CA SER A 798 32.35 -45.36 -24.82
C SER A 798 31.99 -45.78 -26.24
N ILE A 799 32.63 -45.23 -27.23
CA ILE A 799 32.51 -45.54 -28.67
C ILE A 799 33.88 -45.45 -29.33
N LYS A 800 34.19 -46.37 -30.22
CA LYS A 800 35.46 -46.35 -30.94
C LYS A 800 35.38 -45.33 -32.07
N VAL A 801 36.09 -44.23 -31.93
CA VAL A 801 36.19 -43.13 -32.94
C VAL A 801 37.12 -43.56 -34.07
N SER A 802 36.77 -43.22 -35.30
CA SER A 802 37.49 -43.47 -36.54
C SER A 802 37.11 -42.44 -37.59
N GLU A 803 37.86 -42.36 -38.69
CA GLU A 803 37.52 -41.50 -39.84
C GLU A 803 36.09 -41.73 -40.35
N ARG A 804 35.59 -42.95 -40.23
CA ARG A 804 34.24 -43.33 -40.69
C ARG A 804 33.13 -42.65 -39.93
N ASN A 805 33.22 -42.60 -38.62
CA ASN A 805 32.14 -42.10 -37.76
C ASN A 805 32.41 -40.71 -37.17
N GLY A 806 33.64 -40.21 -37.23
CA GLY A 806 33.98 -38.88 -36.71
C GLY A 806 34.05 -38.82 -35.18
N LYS A 807 34.33 -37.66 -34.61
CA LYS A 807 34.37 -37.43 -33.17
C LYS A 807 32.97 -37.59 -32.52
N VAL A 808 32.94 -37.88 -31.24
CA VAL A 808 31.68 -37.81 -30.45
C VAL A 808 31.22 -36.37 -30.36
N VAL A 809 29.92 -36.15 -30.56
CA VAL A 809 29.26 -34.87 -30.50
C VAL A 809 28.45 -34.74 -29.21
N ALA A 810 27.68 -35.79 -28.87
CA ALA A 810 26.87 -35.78 -27.70
C ALA A 810 26.58 -37.19 -27.19
N ALA A 811 26.27 -37.27 -25.90
CA ALA A 811 25.77 -38.47 -25.24
C ALA A 811 24.64 -38.09 -24.29
N THR A 812 23.59 -38.94 -24.20
CA THR A 812 22.44 -38.72 -23.34
C THR A 812 21.89 -40.05 -22.85
N GLN A 813 21.23 -40.06 -21.67
CA GLN A 813 20.52 -41.22 -21.18
C GLN A 813 19.15 -41.34 -21.87
N VAL A 814 18.76 -42.53 -22.28
CA VAL A 814 17.51 -42.76 -23.02
C VAL A 814 16.82 -44.04 -22.54
N GLU A 815 15.51 -44.07 -22.67
CA GLU A 815 14.63 -45.24 -22.45
C GLU A 815 14.07 -45.74 -23.77
N GLU A 816 13.52 -47.00 -23.75
CA GLU A 816 12.99 -47.63 -24.98
C GLU A 816 11.83 -46.84 -25.60
N THR A 817 11.05 -46.14 -24.79
CA THR A 817 9.88 -45.38 -25.20
C THR A 817 10.25 -43.98 -25.76
N ASP A 818 11.47 -43.52 -25.47
CA ASP A 818 11.92 -42.19 -25.88
C ASP A 818 12.10 -42.08 -27.38
N GLN A 819 12.14 -40.81 -27.80
CA GLN A 819 12.56 -40.45 -29.13
C GLN A 819 13.78 -39.51 -29.06
N ILE A 820 14.59 -39.50 -30.05
CA ILE A 820 15.74 -38.62 -30.17
C ILE A 820 15.61 -37.73 -31.38
N MET A 821 16.16 -36.57 -31.24
CA MET A 821 16.33 -35.62 -32.35
C MET A 821 17.80 -35.39 -32.60
N LEU A 822 18.24 -35.68 -33.79
CA LEU A 822 19.58 -35.37 -34.30
C LEU A 822 19.54 -34.10 -35.13
N ILE A 823 20.50 -33.25 -34.91
CA ILE A 823 20.58 -31.92 -35.55
C ILE A 823 21.92 -31.80 -36.24
N THR A 824 21.90 -31.32 -37.49
CA THR A 824 23.12 -31.10 -38.27
C THR A 824 23.42 -29.60 -38.39
N ASP A 825 24.68 -29.28 -38.73
CA ASP A 825 25.15 -27.90 -39.00
C ASP A 825 24.45 -27.26 -40.21
N ALA A 826 23.94 -28.05 -41.17
CA ALA A 826 23.09 -27.58 -42.26
C ALA A 826 21.62 -27.40 -41.88
N GLY A 827 21.25 -27.54 -40.59
CA GLY A 827 19.87 -27.40 -40.10
C GLY A 827 18.95 -28.57 -40.38
N THR A 828 19.47 -29.73 -40.80
CA THR A 828 18.67 -30.95 -40.97
C THR A 828 18.31 -31.56 -39.62
N LEU A 829 16.99 -31.74 -39.39
CA LEU A 829 16.43 -32.35 -38.19
C LEU A 829 15.92 -33.76 -38.49
N VAL A 830 16.43 -34.77 -37.77
CA VAL A 830 15.94 -36.13 -37.90
C VAL A 830 15.46 -36.64 -36.54
N ARG A 831 14.19 -37.01 -36.47
CA ARG A 831 13.56 -37.62 -35.30
C ARG A 831 13.53 -39.13 -35.49
N THR A 832 14.12 -39.87 -34.55
CA THR A 832 14.22 -41.34 -34.54
C THR A 832 13.75 -41.92 -33.21
N ARG A 833 13.07 -43.05 -33.24
CA ARG A 833 12.72 -43.76 -32.01
C ARG A 833 13.96 -44.41 -31.43
N VAL A 834 14.11 -44.33 -30.10
CA VAL A 834 15.22 -44.96 -29.40
C VAL A 834 15.22 -46.50 -29.60
N SER A 835 14.04 -47.10 -29.68
CA SER A 835 13.88 -48.54 -29.95
C SER A 835 14.50 -48.99 -31.30
N GLU A 836 14.66 -48.09 -32.27
CA GLU A 836 15.27 -48.40 -33.56
C GLU A 836 16.81 -48.38 -33.54
N VAL A 837 17.41 -47.86 -32.46
CA VAL A 837 18.87 -47.81 -32.31
C VAL A 837 19.35 -49.05 -31.57
N SER A 838 20.28 -49.77 -32.14
CA SER A 838 20.77 -51.03 -31.58
C SER A 838 21.52 -50.85 -30.26
N ILE A 839 21.27 -51.74 -29.29
CA ILE A 839 22.08 -51.85 -28.07
C ILE A 839 23.31 -52.67 -28.38
N VAL A 840 24.49 -52.10 -28.23
CA VAL A 840 25.76 -52.74 -28.50
C VAL A 840 26.81 -52.37 -27.48
N GLY A 841 27.80 -53.26 -27.28
CA GLY A 841 28.85 -53.08 -26.28
C GLY A 841 29.72 -51.82 -26.53
N ARG A 842 30.43 -51.34 -25.48
CA ARG A 842 31.23 -50.13 -25.49
C ARG A 842 32.24 -50.04 -26.64
N ASN A 843 32.92 -51.09 -26.99
CA ASN A 843 34.09 -51.19 -27.90
C ASN A 843 33.68 -51.29 -29.36
N THR A 844 32.62 -50.64 -29.81
CA THR A 844 32.11 -50.64 -31.18
C THR A 844 32.06 -49.25 -31.79
N GLN A 845 31.98 -49.18 -33.14
CA GLN A 845 31.87 -47.92 -33.89
C GLN A 845 30.43 -47.43 -34.02
N GLY A 846 29.45 -48.14 -33.51
CA GLY A 846 28.01 -47.79 -33.65
C GLY A 846 27.40 -48.13 -35.00
N VAL A 847 26.12 -47.82 -35.15
CA VAL A 847 25.30 -47.96 -36.36
C VAL A 847 24.99 -46.56 -36.94
N ARG A 848 24.60 -46.50 -38.20
CA ARG A 848 24.20 -45.22 -38.80
C ARG A 848 22.83 -44.82 -38.31
N LEU A 849 22.73 -43.67 -37.69
CA LEU A 849 21.49 -43.04 -37.20
C LEU A 849 20.88 -42.10 -38.24
N ILE A 850 21.73 -41.35 -38.93
CA ILE A 850 21.33 -40.40 -39.98
C ILE A 850 22.31 -40.50 -41.17
N ARG A 851 21.82 -40.22 -42.36
CA ARG A 851 22.68 -40.00 -43.54
C ARG A 851 22.87 -38.49 -43.67
N THR A 852 24.07 -38.03 -43.43
CA THR A 852 24.51 -36.66 -43.69
C THR A 852 24.98 -36.49 -45.14
N ALA A 853 24.82 -35.29 -45.70
CA ALA A 853 25.41 -34.93 -47.01
C ALA A 853 26.95 -34.85 -46.89
N GLU A 854 27.64 -34.70 -48.04
CA GLU A 854 29.07 -34.42 -48.05
C GLU A 854 29.30 -33.05 -47.41
N ASP A 855 30.14 -32.93 -46.39
CA ASP A 855 30.38 -31.76 -45.53
C ASP A 855 29.26 -31.37 -44.54
N GLU A 856 28.26 -32.21 -44.33
CA GLU A 856 27.24 -32.01 -43.30
C GLU A 856 27.55 -32.87 -42.06
N HIS A 857 27.57 -32.25 -40.88
CA HIS A 857 27.92 -32.92 -39.67
C HIS A 857 26.81 -32.82 -38.59
N VAL A 858 26.63 -33.85 -37.82
CA VAL A 858 25.75 -33.81 -36.61
C VAL A 858 26.43 -32.91 -35.57
N VAL A 859 25.70 -31.95 -35.04
CA VAL A 859 26.18 -30.99 -34.05
C VAL A 859 25.50 -31.16 -32.69
N SER A 860 24.27 -31.70 -32.63
CA SER A 860 23.54 -31.93 -31.38
C SER A 860 22.67 -33.20 -31.40
N LEU A 861 22.40 -33.72 -30.20
CA LEU A 861 21.52 -34.83 -29.93
C LEU A 861 20.66 -34.46 -28.74
N GLU A 862 19.35 -34.46 -28.91
CA GLU A 862 18.40 -34.14 -27.85
C GLU A 862 17.44 -35.34 -27.65
N ARG A 863 17.08 -35.58 -26.38
CA ARG A 863 16.07 -36.58 -26.00
C ARG A 863 14.70 -35.88 -26.02
N VAL A 864 13.72 -36.49 -26.64
CA VAL A 864 12.32 -36.07 -26.60
C VAL A 864 11.54 -37.13 -25.83
N CYS A 865 11.05 -36.80 -24.65
CA CYS A 865 10.19 -37.66 -23.86
C CYS A 865 8.80 -37.75 -24.51
N ASP A 866 8.26 -38.92 -24.78
CA ASP A 866 6.83 -39.09 -25.09
C ASP A 866 6.06 -38.92 -23.79
N VAL A 867 5.07 -38.06 -23.78
CA VAL A 867 4.06 -37.99 -22.72
C VAL A 867 3.14 -39.18 -22.96
N ASP A 868 3.20 -40.21 -22.11
CA ASP A 868 2.32 -41.36 -22.20
C ASP A 868 0.87 -40.94 -22.12
N ASP A 869 0.07 -41.26 -23.16
CA ASP A 869 -1.38 -41.34 -23.05
C ASP A 869 -1.71 -42.50 -22.14
N GLU A 870 -2.16 -42.27 -20.91
CA GLU A 870 -2.87 -43.29 -20.15
C GLU A 870 -4.10 -43.74 -20.97
N ASP A 871 -4.10 -44.98 -21.43
CA ASP A 871 -5.21 -45.65 -22.10
C ASP A 871 -6.43 -45.70 -21.14
N GLU A 872 -7.32 -44.72 -21.19
CA GLU A 872 -8.67 -44.94 -20.71
C GLU A 872 -9.37 -45.89 -21.69
N GLY A 873 -9.39 -47.16 -21.30
CA GLY A 873 -10.17 -48.18 -21.95
C GLY A 873 -11.65 -47.83 -21.99
N THR A 874 -12.12 -47.38 -23.16
CA THR A 874 -13.55 -47.39 -23.45
C THR A 874 -14.00 -48.82 -23.72
N GLU A 875 -14.64 -49.46 -22.73
CA GLU A 875 -15.49 -50.63 -22.97
C GLU A 875 -16.59 -50.23 -23.99
N ASP A 876 -16.49 -50.82 -25.16
CA ASP A 876 -17.60 -50.87 -26.13
C ASP A 876 -18.79 -51.60 -25.50
N VAL A 877 -19.77 -50.81 -25.06
CA VAL A 877 -21.12 -51.36 -24.83
C VAL A 877 -21.85 -51.41 -26.15
N ALA A 878 -21.90 -52.57 -26.73
CA ALA A 878 -22.82 -52.91 -27.80
C ALA A 878 -24.24 -52.66 -27.30
N SER A 879 -24.96 -51.81 -27.98
CA SER A 879 -26.42 -51.73 -27.89
C SER A 879 -27.05 -52.47 -29.05
N GLU A 880 -27.60 -53.65 -28.77
CA GLU A 880 -28.66 -54.20 -29.56
C GLU A 880 -29.97 -53.47 -29.30
N GLU A 881 -30.74 -53.23 -30.42
CA GLU A 881 -32.07 -52.70 -30.66
C GLU A 881 -32.25 -51.19 -30.59
#